data_718a3095750d6aad0e7f54f771bb3c40
#
_entry.id   718a3095750d6aad0e7f54f771bb3c40
#
_cell.length_a   1.000
_cell.length_b   1.000
_cell.length_c   1.000
_cell.angle_alpha   90.00
_cell.angle_beta   90.00
_cell.angle_gamma   90.00
#
_symmetry.space_group_name_H-M   'P 1'
#
loop_
_entity.id
_entity.type
_entity.pdbx_description
1 polymer ?
#
loop_
_entity_poly.entity_id
_entity_poly.type
_entity_poly.pdbx_seq_one_letter_code
_entity_poly.pdbx_strand_id
1 'polypeptide(L)'
;MTLLTGDRFQVDVDERGGQQVSRLPGGGPAGGTFSQFTLGGDTYVVPSEVVPYLGKTIDLRLFNVGYLVRAELDDERSATLPVTVRAGRAQAEALPATSVTAAAGGAATATVTKREAPALGRLLAETWRGAKGDAAGTLPGIERIELAAPEGAPEPPPSPLTADAPAAKAAGGELSYHMLTVDSIARDGTPGTMIGAVQNVSDGALATFAFTYPGEGKKSFMVPEGTYSIMASVLTAPATDLTSETALVIEPEVRVGADTSVVLDARKAVRYRPTLASPPRAPLIRSESLSFVRTSAAGDETGVSPSGLIAGFTWRTYSDPVTGSPDLYVTPTRPVRKGDFTFTGFTLLAENADSGPEMGATYKLVFAYGPAVPGRLTPVVRKSELAAVRSTLYNTASDAASPGPVTRASFVFLPWGWSDVSHGFLPAAGERVDYVYSSRPDETYWQHVMAADTNEVILGQRRKLRPGQEITEVWNLGPRTPSAAATYVQETLLGLGGPGSRVDKPWLQVCLACRQGSLGAVYLNGFADSVPLHSTSEAYAASRTTFYRDGKLVFDLGAGGYTPYLPMPLSLPLAPRPAGYRLVWDFAGRGNSQSPSRTEWTFRSGPRDAAAALPRTVQCADSTRSCSFLPLLFVHWNLSLDLDSRAKAGQPFDVAFRVSRQEHQARPTGVRATVEVSYDDGRTWSAPKTATARRDGTLTAPITHPEYSEPARWVSLRVNARAGDGSTVTQTNIRAYRLAG
;
A
#
# COMPACT_ATOMS: atom_id res chain seq x y z
N MET A 1 -6.44 6.40 9.30
CA MET A 1 -7.43 5.67 10.13
C MET A 1 -6.87 5.49 11.53
N THR A 2 -7.59 5.95 12.54
CA THR A 2 -7.27 5.68 13.95
C THR A 2 -8.31 4.69 14.51
N LEU A 3 -7.83 3.59 15.08
CA LEU A 3 -8.68 2.54 15.64
C LEU A 3 -9.11 2.87 17.09
N LEU A 4 -10.00 2.05 17.63
CA LEU A 4 -10.52 2.16 19.01
C LEU A 4 -9.40 2.20 20.08
N THR A 5 -8.26 1.57 19.82
CA THR A 5 -7.07 1.53 20.68
C THR A 5 -6.12 2.71 20.52
N GLY A 6 -6.42 3.59 19.56
CA GLY A 6 -5.54 4.69 19.20
C GLY A 6 -4.41 4.33 18.24
N ASP A 7 -4.30 3.06 17.83
CA ASP A 7 -3.37 2.66 16.77
C ASP A 7 -3.76 3.35 15.47
N ARG A 8 -2.75 3.85 14.75
CA ARG A 8 -2.93 4.61 13.52
C ARG A 8 -2.42 3.84 12.32
N PHE A 9 -3.25 3.79 11.30
CA PHE A 9 -2.93 3.11 10.04
C PHE A 9 -3.25 4.02 8.85
N GLN A 10 -2.35 3.99 7.87
CA GLN A 10 -2.67 4.39 6.51
C GLN A 10 -3.50 3.27 5.90
N VAL A 11 -4.69 3.59 5.41
CA VAL A 11 -5.58 2.64 4.73
C VAL A 11 -5.84 3.19 3.34
N ASP A 12 -5.26 2.57 2.35
CA ASP A 12 -5.50 2.89 0.95
C ASP A 12 -6.56 1.92 0.42
N VAL A 13 -7.69 2.46 -0.02
CA VAL A 13 -8.83 1.68 -0.54
C VAL A 13 -8.93 1.92 -2.03
N ASP A 14 -8.91 0.86 -2.82
CA ASP A 14 -9.13 0.96 -4.26
C ASP A 14 -10.64 0.94 -4.62
N GLU A 15 -10.95 1.24 -5.90
CA GLU A 15 -12.33 1.31 -6.41
C GLU A 15 -13.12 0.01 -6.31
N ARG A 16 -12.46 -1.13 -6.12
CA ARG A 16 -13.07 -2.44 -5.92
C ARG A 16 -13.18 -2.85 -4.46
N GLY A 17 -12.77 -1.95 -3.55
CA GLY A 17 -12.79 -2.19 -2.12
C GLY A 17 -11.57 -2.95 -1.58
N GLY A 18 -10.55 -3.20 -2.41
CA GLY A 18 -9.26 -3.74 -1.95
C GLY A 18 -8.56 -2.74 -1.02
N GLN A 19 -8.00 -3.23 0.07
CA GLN A 19 -7.47 -2.36 1.13
C GLN A 19 -6.02 -2.66 1.40
N GLN A 20 -5.18 -1.65 1.27
CA GLN A 20 -3.80 -1.69 1.71
C GLN A 20 -3.68 -0.98 3.05
N VAL A 21 -3.05 -1.62 4.03
CA VAL A 21 -2.92 -1.07 5.36
C VAL A 21 -1.46 -1.02 5.76
N SER A 22 -1.00 0.16 6.18
CA SER A 22 0.34 0.39 6.72
C SER A 22 0.24 1.11 8.07
N ARG A 23 0.99 0.68 9.08
CA ARG A 23 0.97 1.35 10.38
C ARG A 23 1.69 2.70 10.31
N LEU A 24 1.06 3.72 10.88
CA LEU A 24 1.64 5.04 11.05
C LEU A 24 2.29 5.16 12.43
N PRO A 25 3.42 5.90 12.56
CA PRO A 25 4.03 6.19 13.86
C PRO A 25 3.12 7.00 14.78
N GLY A 26 3.27 6.84 16.09
CA GLY A 26 2.69 7.73 17.11
C GLY A 26 1.24 7.45 17.52
N GLY A 27 0.73 6.24 17.31
CA GLY A 27 -0.58 5.82 17.83
C GLY A 27 -0.48 4.49 18.56
N GLY A 28 -1.38 4.26 19.53
CA GLY A 28 -1.47 3.04 20.31
C GLY A 28 -0.36 2.87 21.37
N PRO A 29 -0.32 1.75 22.09
CA PRO A 29 0.78 1.41 22.97
C PRO A 29 2.08 1.25 22.20
N ALA A 30 3.17 1.85 22.70
CA ALA A 30 4.47 1.76 22.04
C ALA A 30 4.92 0.29 21.89
N GLY A 31 5.38 -0.09 20.69
CA GLY A 31 5.90 -1.44 20.41
C GLY A 31 4.82 -2.53 20.27
N GLY A 32 3.55 -2.20 20.11
CA GLY A 32 2.47 -3.18 19.96
C GLY A 32 2.57 -4.01 18.68
N THR A 33 2.14 -5.27 18.76
CA THR A 33 1.92 -6.14 17.59
C THR A 33 0.47 -6.04 17.13
N PHE A 34 0.20 -6.37 15.88
CA PHE A 34 -1.16 -6.51 15.38
C PHE A 34 -1.28 -7.63 14.36
N SER A 35 -2.47 -8.19 14.27
CA SER A 35 -2.84 -9.16 13.25
C SER A 35 -3.60 -8.45 12.13
N GLN A 36 -3.22 -8.72 10.89
CA GLN A 36 -3.96 -8.26 9.71
C GLN A 36 -4.44 -9.47 8.93
N PHE A 37 -5.70 -9.47 8.53
CA PHE A 37 -6.27 -10.51 7.69
C PHE A 37 -7.41 -9.96 6.86
N THR A 38 -7.68 -10.59 5.73
CA THR A 38 -8.81 -10.26 4.86
C THR A 38 -9.86 -11.36 4.94
N LEU A 39 -11.12 -10.98 5.10
CA LEU A 39 -12.23 -11.93 5.17
C LEU A 39 -13.50 -11.32 4.57
N GLY A 40 -14.15 -12.03 3.67
CA GLY A 40 -15.35 -11.53 2.98
C GLY A 40 -15.11 -10.29 2.11
N GLY A 41 -13.87 -10.07 1.65
CA GLY A 41 -13.48 -8.90 0.88
C GLY A 41 -13.03 -7.69 1.73
N ASP A 42 -13.20 -7.76 3.05
CA ASP A 42 -12.80 -6.70 3.99
C ASP A 42 -11.49 -7.02 4.71
N THR A 43 -10.67 -6.00 4.93
CA THR A 43 -9.46 -6.10 5.72
C THR A 43 -9.73 -5.72 7.17
N TYR A 44 -9.30 -6.60 8.06
CA TYR A 44 -9.31 -6.42 9.51
C TYR A 44 -7.91 -6.16 10.02
N VAL A 45 -7.78 -5.19 10.92
CA VAL A 45 -6.52 -4.88 11.61
C VAL A 45 -6.78 -4.90 13.10
N VAL A 46 -6.21 -5.90 13.76
CA VAL A 46 -6.51 -6.20 15.17
C VAL A 46 -5.24 -6.03 16.01
N PRO A 47 -5.14 -4.96 16.82
CA PRO A 47 -4.08 -4.80 17.80
C PRO A 47 -4.10 -5.93 18.83
N SER A 48 -2.92 -6.36 19.29
CA SER A 48 -2.81 -7.54 20.17
C SER A 48 -3.51 -7.37 21.51
N GLU A 49 -3.52 -6.16 22.05
CA GLU A 49 -4.21 -5.84 23.32
C GLU A 49 -5.72 -6.00 23.28
N VAL A 50 -6.32 -6.00 22.08
CA VAL A 50 -7.77 -6.18 21.89
C VAL A 50 -8.16 -7.65 21.82
N VAL A 51 -7.26 -8.51 21.36
CA VAL A 51 -7.55 -9.93 21.08
C VAL A 51 -8.26 -10.64 22.25
N PRO A 52 -7.88 -10.42 23.53
CA PRO A 52 -8.55 -11.07 24.65
C PRO A 52 -10.03 -10.71 24.79
N TYR A 53 -10.43 -9.52 24.30
CA TYR A 53 -11.77 -8.97 24.45
C TYR A 53 -12.70 -9.27 23.28
N LEU A 54 -12.14 -9.72 22.14
CA LEU A 54 -12.93 -9.95 20.93
C LEU A 54 -13.93 -11.09 21.10
N GLY A 55 -15.14 -10.86 20.61
CA GLY A 55 -16.24 -11.81 20.73
C GLY A 55 -16.88 -11.87 22.13
N LYS A 56 -16.24 -11.32 23.16
CA LYS A 56 -16.80 -11.12 24.51
C LYS A 56 -17.26 -9.67 24.66
N THR A 57 -16.33 -8.80 25.04
CA THR A 57 -16.59 -7.40 25.38
C THR A 57 -16.47 -6.45 24.20
N ILE A 58 -15.68 -6.78 23.20
CA ILE A 58 -15.42 -5.90 22.04
C ILE A 58 -15.81 -6.59 20.73
N ASP A 59 -16.56 -5.87 19.90
CA ASP A 59 -16.96 -6.32 18.57
C ASP A 59 -15.80 -6.21 17.58
N LEU A 60 -15.50 -7.29 16.85
CA LEU A 60 -14.46 -7.31 15.83
C LEU A 60 -14.73 -6.31 14.69
N ARG A 61 -15.97 -5.94 14.41
CA ARG A 61 -16.33 -4.96 13.37
C ARG A 61 -15.71 -3.57 13.62
N LEU A 62 -15.36 -3.23 14.85
CA LEU A 62 -14.60 -2.02 15.19
C LEU A 62 -13.17 -1.98 14.61
N PHE A 63 -12.69 -3.10 14.10
CA PHE A 63 -11.37 -3.30 13.49
C PHE A 63 -11.45 -3.66 12.00
N ASN A 64 -12.64 -3.61 11.40
CA ASN A 64 -12.85 -3.73 9.97
C ASN A 64 -12.52 -2.41 9.27
N VAL A 65 -11.24 -2.22 8.91
CA VAL A 65 -10.77 -0.95 8.33
C VAL A 65 -11.42 -0.66 6.98
N GLY A 66 -11.78 -1.68 6.23
CA GLY A 66 -12.49 -1.52 4.97
C GLY A 66 -13.89 -0.96 5.15
N TYR A 67 -14.64 -1.53 6.06
CA TYR A 67 -15.97 -1.01 6.39
C TYR A 67 -15.88 0.40 6.97
N LEU A 68 -14.96 0.66 7.91
CA LEU A 68 -14.80 1.97 8.54
C LEU A 68 -14.53 3.08 7.52
N VAL A 69 -13.78 2.80 6.45
CA VAL A 69 -13.59 3.76 5.34
C VAL A 69 -14.88 3.96 4.55
N ARG A 70 -15.58 2.89 4.19
CA ARG A 70 -16.87 3.00 3.44
C ARG A 70 -17.96 3.72 4.23
N ALA A 71 -17.93 3.61 5.57
CA ALA A 71 -18.84 4.29 6.48
C ALA A 71 -18.39 5.72 6.83
N GLU A 72 -17.36 6.24 6.17
CA GLU A 72 -16.81 7.59 6.39
C GLU A 72 -16.30 7.82 7.81
N LEU A 73 -15.81 6.77 8.45
CA LEU A 73 -15.27 6.78 9.81
C LEU A 73 -13.73 6.83 9.82
N ASP A 74 -13.09 7.23 8.74
CA ASP A 74 -11.65 7.53 8.69
C ASP A 74 -11.30 8.87 9.37
N ASP A 75 -10.01 9.18 9.50
CA ASP A 75 -9.56 10.39 10.22
C ASP A 75 -9.77 11.69 9.45
N GLU A 76 -9.99 11.62 8.15
CA GLU A 76 -10.25 12.78 7.30
C GLU A 76 -11.70 13.25 7.43
N ARG A 77 -12.64 12.31 7.70
CA ARG A 77 -14.08 12.57 7.72
C ARG A 77 -14.66 12.56 9.12
N SER A 78 -14.07 11.81 10.05
CA SER A 78 -14.59 11.72 11.42
C SER A 78 -13.49 11.75 12.47
N ALA A 79 -13.63 12.64 13.45
CA ALA A 79 -12.76 12.72 14.63
C ALA A 79 -13.14 11.69 15.72
N THR A 80 -14.25 10.98 15.54
CA THR A 80 -14.78 10.03 16.53
C THR A 80 -15.17 8.71 15.88
N LEU A 81 -15.28 7.66 16.71
CA LEU A 81 -15.87 6.37 16.35
C LEU A 81 -17.19 6.22 17.11
N PRO A 82 -18.33 6.05 16.43
CA PRO A 82 -19.61 5.81 17.08
C PRO A 82 -19.66 4.38 17.62
N VAL A 83 -20.10 4.25 18.88
CA VAL A 83 -20.20 2.95 19.56
C VAL A 83 -21.49 2.85 20.37
N THR A 84 -21.96 1.61 20.50
CA THR A 84 -22.96 1.25 21.50
C THR A 84 -22.25 0.51 22.61
N VAL A 85 -22.34 1.03 23.83
CA VAL A 85 -21.77 0.41 25.03
C VAL A 85 -22.91 -0.21 25.84
N ARG A 86 -22.89 -1.54 25.96
CA ARG A 86 -23.83 -2.25 26.86
C ARG A 86 -23.30 -2.16 28.29
N ALA A 87 -23.79 -1.20 28.98
CA ALA A 87 -23.43 -0.86 30.37
C ALA A 87 -24.40 0.20 30.92
N GLY A 88 -24.37 0.42 32.21
CA GLY A 88 -24.97 1.62 32.79
C GLY A 88 -24.27 2.90 32.33
N ARG A 89 -24.97 4.03 32.34
CA ARG A 89 -24.43 5.32 31.87
C ARG A 89 -23.10 5.69 32.56
N ALA A 90 -23.04 5.56 33.87
CA ALA A 90 -21.84 5.90 34.64
C ALA A 90 -20.61 5.04 34.25
N GLN A 91 -20.81 3.75 33.97
CA GLN A 91 -19.77 2.86 33.54
C GLN A 91 -19.28 3.18 32.11
N ALA A 92 -20.21 3.53 31.21
CA ALA A 92 -19.86 3.95 29.85
C ALA A 92 -19.09 5.28 29.86
N GLU A 93 -19.47 6.25 30.68
CA GLU A 93 -18.78 7.55 30.88
C GLU A 93 -17.39 7.38 31.55
N ALA A 94 -17.19 6.32 32.32
CA ALA A 94 -15.88 6.01 32.93
C ALA A 94 -14.86 5.43 31.94
N LEU A 95 -15.27 4.99 30.74
CA LEU A 95 -14.34 4.54 29.71
C LEU A 95 -13.53 5.73 29.16
N PRO A 96 -12.19 5.63 29.10
CA PRO A 96 -11.36 6.68 28.52
C PRO A 96 -11.78 7.02 27.09
N ALA A 97 -11.65 8.29 26.73
CA ALA A 97 -11.96 8.82 25.39
C ALA A 97 -13.44 8.71 24.98
N THR A 98 -14.34 8.31 25.87
CA THR A 98 -15.75 8.02 25.56
C THR A 98 -16.66 9.16 26.01
N SER A 99 -17.54 9.59 25.11
CA SER A 99 -18.58 10.59 25.37
C SER A 99 -19.95 9.98 25.11
N VAL A 100 -20.78 9.87 26.17
CA VAL A 100 -22.15 9.29 26.11
C VAL A 100 -23.15 10.35 25.64
N THR A 101 -23.86 10.06 24.55
CA THR A 101 -24.90 10.95 23.99
C THR A 101 -26.30 10.58 24.46
N ALA A 102 -26.58 9.29 24.63
CA ALA A 102 -27.85 8.79 25.14
C ALA A 102 -27.63 7.49 25.93
N ALA A 103 -28.53 7.20 26.89
CA ALA A 103 -28.51 5.92 27.60
C ALA A 103 -29.93 5.49 27.94
N ALA A 104 -30.30 4.27 27.58
CA ALA A 104 -31.59 3.66 27.88
C ALA A 104 -31.45 2.11 27.88
N GLY A 105 -32.23 1.43 28.71
CA GLY A 105 -32.37 -0.02 28.68
C GLY A 105 -31.08 -0.81 28.89
N GLY A 106 -30.12 -0.29 29.67
CA GLY A 106 -28.83 -0.96 29.89
C GLY A 106 -27.81 -0.80 28.76
N ALA A 107 -28.10 0.05 27.78
CA ALA A 107 -27.13 0.40 26.71
C ALA A 107 -26.97 1.92 26.62
N ALA A 108 -25.76 2.36 26.28
CA ALA A 108 -25.42 3.76 26.05
C ALA A 108 -24.93 3.95 24.61
N THR A 109 -25.52 4.90 23.89
CA THR A 109 -24.99 5.41 22.63
C THR A 109 -23.88 6.39 22.96
N ALA A 110 -22.71 6.18 22.40
CA ALA A 110 -21.53 6.98 22.73
C ALA A 110 -20.61 7.15 21.49
N THR A 111 -19.67 8.05 21.63
CA THR A 111 -18.58 8.21 20.65
C THR A 111 -17.24 8.10 21.37
N VAL A 112 -16.26 7.47 20.71
CA VAL A 112 -14.87 7.43 21.16
C VAL A 112 -14.06 8.44 20.38
N THR A 113 -13.46 9.41 21.08
CA THR A 113 -12.61 10.43 20.47
C THR A 113 -11.27 9.84 20.05
N LYS A 114 -10.98 9.82 18.76
CA LYS A 114 -9.81 9.17 18.19
C LYS A 114 -8.48 9.71 18.73
N ARG A 115 -8.38 11.03 18.95
CA ARG A 115 -7.20 11.65 19.53
C ARG A 115 -6.85 11.12 20.92
N GLU A 116 -7.86 10.74 21.71
CA GLU A 116 -7.73 10.27 23.09
C GLU A 116 -7.79 8.73 23.19
N ALA A 117 -8.13 8.03 22.09
CA ALA A 117 -8.25 6.58 22.03
C ALA A 117 -7.02 5.79 22.55
N PRO A 118 -5.76 6.29 22.47
CA PRO A 118 -4.63 5.63 23.11
C PRO A 118 -4.80 5.37 24.61
N ALA A 119 -5.63 6.16 25.31
CA ALA A 119 -5.92 5.90 26.72
C ALA A 119 -6.79 4.65 26.91
N LEU A 120 -7.72 4.40 26.00
CA LEU A 120 -8.52 3.16 26.01
C LEU A 120 -7.66 1.94 25.66
N GLY A 121 -6.76 2.06 24.67
CA GLY A 121 -5.81 0.99 24.35
C GLY A 121 -4.92 0.60 25.55
N ARG A 122 -4.42 1.59 26.31
CA ARG A 122 -3.67 1.33 27.54
C ARG A 122 -4.52 0.64 28.60
N LEU A 123 -5.75 1.08 28.82
CA LEU A 123 -6.67 0.43 29.76
C LEU A 123 -6.86 -1.05 29.42
N LEU A 124 -7.09 -1.37 28.13
CA LEU A 124 -7.24 -2.76 27.67
C LEU A 124 -6.00 -3.60 27.99
N ALA A 125 -4.80 -3.10 27.62
CA ALA A 125 -3.55 -3.80 27.88
C ALA A 125 -3.26 -4.00 29.37
N GLU A 126 -3.52 -2.99 30.20
CA GLU A 126 -3.33 -3.06 31.66
C GLU A 126 -4.33 -4.00 32.33
N THR A 127 -5.61 -3.93 31.93
CA THR A 127 -6.66 -4.81 32.47
C THR A 127 -6.36 -6.27 32.14
N TRP A 128 -5.94 -6.57 30.92
CA TRP A 128 -5.56 -7.94 30.52
C TRP A 128 -4.38 -8.46 31.34
N ARG A 129 -3.34 -7.63 31.54
CA ARG A 129 -2.16 -8.01 32.33
C ARG A 129 -2.52 -8.36 33.77
N GLY A 130 -3.47 -7.67 34.36
CA GLY A 130 -3.95 -7.89 35.72
C GLY A 130 -4.97 -9.01 35.85
N ALA A 131 -5.60 -9.44 34.76
CA ALA A 131 -6.70 -10.41 34.78
C ALA A 131 -6.21 -11.86 34.91
N LYS A 132 -6.95 -12.67 35.66
CA LYS A 132 -6.75 -14.13 35.76
C LYS A 132 -8.10 -14.84 35.63
N GLY A 133 -8.11 -16.00 35.02
CA GLY A 133 -9.28 -16.86 34.88
C GLY A 133 -10.40 -16.16 34.05
N ASP A 134 -11.65 -16.36 34.44
CA ASP A 134 -12.85 -15.88 33.75
C ASP A 134 -12.90 -14.34 33.54
N ALA A 135 -12.10 -13.58 34.30
CA ALA A 135 -11.98 -12.14 34.14
C ALA A 135 -11.14 -11.73 32.90
N ALA A 136 -10.43 -12.66 32.30
CA ALA A 136 -9.66 -12.37 31.07
C ALA A 136 -10.60 -12.00 29.91
N GLY A 137 -10.34 -10.84 29.29
CA GLY A 137 -11.15 -10.34 28.18
C GLY A 137 -12.48 -9.70 28.57
N THR A 138 -12.63 -9.29 29.85
CA THR A 138 -13.76 -8.49 30.31
C THR A 138 -13.30 -7.15 30.84
N LEU A 139 -14.18 -6.16 30.77
CA LEU A 139 -14.00 -4.84 31.40
C LEU A 139 -15.01 -4.71 32.55
N PRO A 140 -14.60 -4.27 33.75
CA PRO A 140 -15.49 -4.15 34.88
C PRO A 140 -16.71 -3.27 34.59
N GLY A 141 -17.92 -3.85 34.71
CA GLY A 141 -19.18 -3.15 34.50
C GLY A 141 -19.54 -2.89 33.02
N ILE A 142 -18.75 -3.36 32.07
CA ILE A 142 -19.02 -3.26 30.63
C ILE A 142 -19.33 -4.66 30.09
N GLU A 143 -20.54 -4.85 29.59
CA GLU A 143 -20.93 -6.10 28.95
C GLU A 143 -20.36 -6.18 27.54
N ARG A 144 -20.55 -5.11 26.73
CA ARG A 144 -20.12 -5.10 25.34
C ARG A 144 -19.91 -3.69 24.78
N ILE A 145 -18.95 -3.54 23.88
CA ILE A 145 -18.71 -2.36 23.04
C ILE A 145 -18.87 -2.79 21.58
N GLU A 146 -19.88 -2.24 20.91
CA GLU A 146 -20.25 -2.58 19.53
C GLU A 146 -20.10 -1.37 18.63
N LEU A 147 -19.80 -1.60 17.35
CA LEU A 147 -19.83 -0.52 16.36
C LEU A 147 -21.27 -0.05 16.15
N ALA A 148 -21.53 1.23 16.30
CA ALA A 148 -22.78 1.87 15.93
C ALA A 148 -22.65 2.43 14.51
N ALA A 149 -23.45 1.93 13.57
CA ALA A 149 -23.46 2.47 12.22
C ALA A 149 -24.00 3.90 12.21
N PRO A 150 -23.32 4.87 11.57
CA PRO A 150 -23.89 6.21 11.37
C PRO A 150 -25.18 6.14 10.52
N GLU A 151 -26.06 7.10 10.70
CA GLU A 151 -27.26 7.22 9.89
C GLU A 151 -26.89 7.41 8.41
N GLY A 152 -27.45 6.59 7.54
CA GLY A 152 -27.14 6.60 6.10
C GLY A 152 -25.86 5.84 5.69
N ALA A 153 -25.08 5.31 6.63
CA ALA A 153 -23.94 4.46 6.31
C ALA A 153 -24.39 3.08 5.77
N PRO A 154 -23.54 2.39 4.97
CA PRO A 154 -23.78 1.01 4.59
C PRO A 154 -23.98 0.11 5.82
N GLU A 155 -24.82 -0.92 5.70
CA GLU A 155 -24.96 -1.90 6.79
C GLU A 155 -23.60 -2.59 7.08
N PRO A 156 -23.17 -2.67 8.35
CA PRO A 156 -21.94 -3.38 8.70
C PRO A 156 -22.05 -4.86 8.28
N PRO A 157 -20.97 -5.43 7.71
CA PRO A 157 -20.97 -6.86 7.40
C PRO A 157 -21.20 -7.67 8.68
N PRO A 158 -21.75 -8.90 8.58
CA PRO A 158 -21.84 -9.78 9.73
C PRO A 158 -20.46 -10.00 10.36
N SER A 159 -20.41 -10.17 11.67
CA SER A 159 -19.13 -10.44 12.34
C SER A 159 -18.54 -11.75 11.78
N PRO A 160 -17.27 -11.73 11.34
CA PRO A 160 -16.61 -12.95 10.89
C PRO A 160 -16.23 -13.90 12.03
N LEU A 161 -16.35 -13.44 13.28
CA LEU A 161 -16.26 -14.30 14.45
C LEU A 161 -17.57 -15.09 14.58
N THR A 162 -17.45 -16.39 14.60
CA THR A 162 -18.60 -17.27 14.74
C THR A 162 -18.47 -18.09 16.02
N ALA A 163 -19.57 -18.24 16.74
CA ALA A 163 -19.67 -19.18 17.87
C ALA A 163 -19.70 -20.62 17.34
N ASP A 164 -20.33 -20.79 16.20
CA ASP A 164 -20.48 -22.06 15.48
C ASP A 164 -19.94 -21.89 14.07
N ALA A 165 -19.44 -22.98 13.47
CA ALA A 165 -18.99 -22.96 12.09
C ALA A 165 -20.14 -22.58 11.15
N PRO A 166 -19.92 -21.76 10.13
CA PRO A 166 -20.96 -21.49 9.13
C PRO A 166 -21.35 -22.79 8.46
N ALA A 167 -22.64 -22.96 8.22
CA ALA A 167 -23.14 -24.10 7.46
C ALA A 167 -22.52 -24.09 6.05
N ALA A 168 -21.78 -25.14 5.70
CA ALA A 168 -21.18 -25.25 4.38
C ALA A 168 -22.28 -25.44 3.35
N LYS A 169 -22.22 -24.65 2.26
CA LYS A 169 -23.10 -24.86 1.11
C LYS A 169 -22.51 -25.98 0.26
N ALA A 170 -23.11 -27.15 0.31
CA ALA A 170 -22.74 -28.27 -0.54
C ALA A 170 -23.21 -28.06 -1.99
N ALA A 171 -22.34 -28.25 -2.95
CA ALA A 171 -22.71 -28.49 -4.33
C ALA A 171 -23.09 -29.99 -4.49
N GLY A 172 -24.33 -30.35 -4.13
CA GLY A 172 -24.95 -31.60 -4.60
C GLY A 172 -24.66 -32.91 -3.88
N GLY A 173 -24.32 -32.90 -2.57
CA GLY A 173 -24.15 -34.13 -1.76
C GLY A 173 -24.40 -33.90 -0.27
N GLU A 174 -24.83 -34.96 0.44
CA GLU A 174 -24.96 -34.93 1.89
C GLU A 174 -23.55 -34.97 2.51
N LEU A 175 -23.15 -33.87 3.18
CA LEU A 175 -21.85 -33.78 3.84
C LEU A 175 -21.96 -34.34 5.27
N SER A 176 -21.03 -35.23 5.65
CA SER A 176 -20.84 -35.63 7.04
C SER A 176 -20.13 -34.51 7.80
N TYR A 177 -20.66 -34.16 8.97
CA TYR A 177 -20.10 -33.12 9.84
C TYR A 177 -19.51 -33.70 11.09
N HIS A 178 -18.40 -33.15 11.54
CA HIS A 178 -17.70 -33.56 12.76
C HIS A 178 -17.32 -32.36 13.59
N MET A 179 -17.13 -32.57 14.89
CA MET A 179 -16.67 -31.52 15.80
C MET A 179 -15.15 -31.36 15.68
N LEU A 180 -14.70 -30.17 15.27
CA LEU A 180 -13.30 -29.74 15.36
C LEU A 180 -13.13 -28.89 16.61
N THR A 181 -12.38 -29.38 17.57
CA THR A 181 -12.08 -28.67 18.82
C THR A 181 -10.65 -28.15 18.79
N VAL A 182 -10.47 -26.86 19.01
CA VAL A 182 -9.18 -26.20 19.05
C VAL A 182 -8.90 -25.66 20.45
N ASP A 183 -7.73 -25.95 20.97
CA ASP A 183 -7.18 -25.45 22.22
C ASP A 183 -5.83 -24.80 21.99
N SER A 184 -5.30 -24.03 22.93
CA SER A 184 -4.05 -23.30 22.75
C SER A 184 -3.23 -23.22 24.04
N ILE A 185 -1.92 -23.31 23.88
CA ILE A 185 -0.94 -23.15 24.95
C ILE A 185 0.02 -22.02 24.55
N ALA A 186 0.12 -20.99 25.39
CA ALA A 186 1.05 -19.89 25.22
C ALA A 186 2.50 -20.33 25.45
N ARG A 187 3.47 -19.48 25.12
CA ARG A 187 4.90 -19.82 25.24
C ARG A 187 5.36 -20.05 26.69
N ASP A 188 4.72 -19.42 27.65
CA ASP A 188 4.96 -19.59 29.07
C ASP A 188 4.28 -20.85 29.67
N GLY A 189 3.51 -21.58 28.85
CA GLY A 189 2.79 -22.77 29.27
C GLY A 189 1.39 -22.52 29.83
N THR A 190 0.97 -21.27 29.93
CA THR A 190 -0.40 -20.91 30.32
C THR A 190 -1.39 -21.16 29.18
N PRO A 191 -2.71 -21.20 29.44
CA PRO A 191 -3.70 -21.19 28.37
C PRO A 191 -3.51 -20.00 27.43
N GLY A 192 -3.37 -20.26 26.10
CA GLY A 192 -3.02 -19.24 25.12
C GLY A 192 -4.25 -18.47 24.66
N THR A 193 -4.20 -17.15 24.72
CA THR A 193 -5.15 -16.28 24.04
C THR A 193 -4.79 -16.19 22.58
N MET A 194 -5.74 -16.36 21.65
CA MET A 194 -5.44 -16.35 20.23
C MET A 194 -6.55 -15.76 19.35
N ILE A 195 -6.14 -15.28 18.20
CA ILE A 195 -6.99 -15.08 17.03
C ILE A 195 -6.46 -15.96 15.90
N GLY A 196 -7.34 -16.66 15.22
CA GLY A 196 -6.96 -17.60 14.19
C GLY A 196 -7.97 -17.78 13.09
N ALA A 197 -7.63 -18.63 12.13
CA ALA A 197 -8.51 -19.06 11.05
C ALA A 197 -8.45 -20.56 10.84
N VAL A 198 -9.55 -21.08 10.37
CA VAL A 198 -9.72 -22.47 9.90
C VAL A 198 -10.07 -22.41 8.42
N GLN A 199 -9.40 -23.23 7.61
CA GLN A 199 -9.66 -23.31 6.19
C GLN A 199 -9.66 -24.77 5.72
N ASN A 200 -10.68 -25.18 4.99
CA ASN A 200 -10.66 -26.45 4.29
C ASN A 200 -9.65 -26.41 3.14
N VAL A 201 -8.62 -27.25 3.16
CA VAL A 201 -7.54 -27.24 2.17
C VAL A 201 -7.81 -28.08 0.94
N SER A 202 -8.93 -28.80 0.90
CA SER A 202 -9.41 -29.47 -0.33
C SER A 202 -10.22 -28.49 -1.18
N ASP A 203 -11.12 -27.73 -0.53
CA ASP A 203 -11.95 -26.69 -1.14
C ASP A 203 -12.27 -25.63 -0.08
N GLY A 204 -11.66 -24.44 -0.21
CA GLY A 204 -11.85 -23.33 0.71
C GLY A 204 -13.30 -22.84 0.81
N ALA A 205 -14.12 -23.05 -0.23
CA ALA A 205 -15.53 -22.69 -0.22
C ALA A 205 -16.38 -23.53 0.75
N LEU A 206 -15.93 -24.72 1.11
CA LEU A 206 -16.65 -25.60 2.04
C LEU A 206 -16.62 -25.09 3.48
N ALA A 207 -15.47 -24.58 3.93
CA ALA A 207 -15.33 -23.99 5.26
C ALA A 207 -14.08 -23.11 5.33
N THR A 208 -14.26 -21.80 5.46
CA THR A 208 -13.21 -20.84 5.78
C THR A 208 -13.78 -19.79 6.72
N PHE A 209 -13.22 -19.67 7.93
CA PHE A 209 -13.71 -18.72 8.93
C PHE A 209 -12.60 -18.32 9.92
N ALA A 210 -12.75 -17.16 10.53
CA ALA A 210 -11.91 -16.70 11.64
C ALA A 210 -12.55 -17.08 12.99
N PHE A 211 -11.72 -17.20 14.01
CA PHE A 211 -12.17 -17.43 15.39
C PHE A 211 -11.26 -16.72 16.39
N THR A 212 -11.78 -16.50 17.59
CA THR A 212 -11.00 -16.06 18.74
C THR A 212 -11.14 -17.07 19.87
N TYR A 213 -10.10 -17.14 20.70
CA TYR A 213 -10.04 -17.99 21.87
C TYR A 213 -9.38 -17.21 23.01
N PRO A 214 -10.09 -17.00 24.13
CA PRO A 214 -9.62 -16.14 25.21
C PRO A 214 -8.67 -16.82 26.21
N GLY A 215 -8.18 -18.02 25.90
CA GLY A 215 -7.24 -18.75 26.76
C GLY A 215 -7.88 -19.64 27.80
N GLU A 216 -9.20 -19.83 27.78
CA GLU A 216 -9.93 -20.69 28.72
C GLU A 216 -10.92 -21.60 28.00
N GLY A 217 -10.97 -22.87 28.41
CA GLY A 217 -11.81 -23.89 27.79
C GLY A 217 -11.30 -24.31 26.40
N LYS A 218 -12.21 -24.85 25.60
CA LYS A 218 -11.96 -25.33 24.25
C LYS A 218 -12.92 -24.65 23.28
N LYS A 219 -12.44 -24.25 22.10
CA LYS A 219 -13.29 -23.75 21.04
C LYS A 219 -13.64 -24.87 20.08
N SER A 220 -14.93 -25.11 19.88
CA SER A 220 -15.41 -26.19 19.02
C SER A 220 -16.23 -25.66 17.87
N PHE A 221 -16.09 -26.29 16.71
CA PHE A 221 -16.76 -25.94 15.47
C PHE A 221 -17.29 -27.20 14.78
N MET A 222 -18.51 -27.16 14.26
CA MET A 222 -19.02 -28.18 13.35
C MET A 222 -18.52 -27.90 11.94
N VAL A 223 -17.70 -28.80 11.42
CA VAL A 223 -17.10 -28.67 10.07
C VAL A 223 -17.37 -29.92 9.23
N PRO A 224 -17.50 -29.80 7.89
CA PRO A 224 -17.62 -30.97 7.02
C PRO A 224 -16.38 -31.86 7.12
N GLU A 225 -16.54 -33.17 6.87
CA GLU A 225 -15.40 -34.06 6.72
C GLU A 225 -14.39 -33.51 5.72
N GLY A 226 -13.10 -33.49 6.06
CA GLY A 226 -12.08 -32.94 5.18
C GLY A 226 -10.70 -32.81 5.80
N THR A 227 -9.83 -32.10 5.11
CA THR A 227 -8.51 -31.70 5.63
C THR A 227 -8.51 -30.20 5.83
N TYR A 228 -8.01 -29.75 6.99
CA TYR A 228 -8.07 -28.36 7.42
C TYR A 228 -6.70 -27.80 7.72
N SER A 229 -6.46 -26.55 7.34
CA SER A 229 -5.39 -25.73 7.87
C SER A 229 -5.92 -24.91 9.02
N ILE A 230 -5.22 -24.94 10.16
CA ILE A 230 -5.55 -24.13 11.35
C ILE A 230 -4.35 -23.26 11.64
N MET A 231 -4.55 -21.96 11.69
CA MET A 231 -3.48 -20.98 11.84
C MET A 231 -3.92 -19.94 12.85
N ALA A 232 -3.07 -19.64 13.84
CA ALA A 232 -3.40 -18.66 14.86
C ALA A 232 -2.18 -17.84 15.30
N SER A 233 -2.44 -16.60 15.67
CA SER A 233 -1.57 -15.77 16.50
C SER A 233 -1.88 -16.08 17.95
N VAL A 234 -0.95 -16.71 18.64
CA VAL A 234 -1.06 -17.07 20.07
C VAL A 234 -0.25 -16.04 20.86
N LEU A 235 -0.93 -15.37 21.77
CA LEU A 235 -0.37 -14.33 22.60
C LEU A 235 0.04 -14.89 23.95
N THR A 236 1.22 -14.51 24.40
CA THR A 236 1.67 -14.70 25.78
C THR A 236 1.48 -13.37 26.50
N ALA A 237 0.84 -13.39 27.66
CA ALA A 237 0.61 -12.18 28.43
C ALA A 237 1.94 -11.50 28.79
N PRO A 238 2.03 -10.15 28.70
CA PRO A 238 3.25 -9.43 29.02
C PRO A 238 3.56 -9.55 30.52
N ALA A 239 4.81 -9.81 30.85
CA ALA A 239 5.23 -9.94 32.24
C ALA A 239 5.41 -8.59 32.93
N THR A 240 5.98 -7.60 32.22
CA THR A 240 6.42 -6.32 32.82
C THR A 240 6.13 -5.08 31.97
N ASP A 241 5.94 -5.21 30.65
CA ASP A 241 5.70 -4.11 29.73
C ASP A 241 4.36 -4.25 28.99
N LEU A 242 4.01 -3.29 28.13
CA LEU A 242 2.77 -3.32 27.35
C LEU A 242 2.86 -4.20 26.09
N THR A 243 4.01 -4.82 25.85
CA THR A 243 4.24 -5.66 24.68
C THR A 243 4.01 -7.12 25.00
N SER A 244 3.13 -7.79 24.26
CA SER A 244 2.92 -9.22 24.35
C SER A 244 3.82 -9.98 23.38
N GLU A 245 4.42 -11.06 23.82
CA GLU A 245 5.11 -12.00 22.96
C GLU A 245 4.10 -12.73 22.06
N THR A 246 4.37 -12.75 20.76
CA THR A 246 3.47 -13.34 19.79
C THR A 246 4.11 -14.55 19.12
N ALA A 247 3.40 -15.67 19.11
CA ALA A 247 3.76 -16.86 18.36
C ALA A 247 2.73 -17.15 17.27
N LEU A 248 3.23 -17.35 16.06
CA LEU A 248 2.45 -17.82 14.93
C LEU A 248 2.43 -19.34 14.96
N VAL A 249 1.29 -19.94 15.34
CA VAL A 249 1.13 -21.38 15.44
C VAL A 249 0.32 -21.89 14.26
N ILE A 250 0.88 -22.88 13.56
CA ILE A 250 0.33 -23.37 12.28
C ILE A 250 0.25 -24.89 12.33
N GLU A 251 -0.97 -25.42 12.14
CA GLU A 251 -1.23 -26.82 11.81
C GLU A 251 -1.73 -26.88 10.37
N PRO A 252 -0.85 -27.12 9.39
CA PRO A 252 -1.16 -26.89 7.98
C PRO A 252 -2.09 -27.94 7.36
N GLU A 253 -2.19 -29.15 7.95
CA GLU A 253 -3.04 -30.23 7.48
C GLU A 253 -3.54 -31.09 8.64
N VAL A 254 -4.74 -30.83 9.10
CA VAL A 254 -5.48 -31.58 10.10
C VAL A 254 -6.59 -32.35 9.41
N ARG A 255 -6.58 -33.68 9.47
CA ARG A 255 -7.68 -34.50 8.91
C ARG A 255 -8.83 -34.58 9.93
N VAL A 256 -10.02 -34.21 9.47
CA VAL A 256 -11.28 -34.33 10.21
C VAL A 256 -12.15 -35.34 9.49
N GLY A 257 -12.22 -36.54 10.00
CA GLY A 257 -13.12 -37.64 9.55
C GLY A 257 -13.87 -38.27 10.72
N ALA A 258 -13.72 -37.68 11.92
CA ALA A 258 -14.42 -37.91 13.16
C ALA A 258 -14.22 -36.70 14.04
N ASP A 259 -14.86 -36.63 15.20
CA ASP A 259 -14.61 -35.57 16.18
C ASP A 259 -13.11 -35.49 16.50
N THR A 260 -12.53 -34.33 16.25
CA THR A 260 -11.08 -34.13 16.25
C THR A 260 -10.71 -32.97 17.17
N SER A 261 -9.68 -33.16 18.00
CA SER A 261 -9.12 -32.12 18.87
C SER A 261 -7.69 -31.79 18.45
N VAL A 262 -7.39 -30.48 18.41
CA VAL A 262 -6.08 -29.92 18.04
C VAL A 262 -5.62 -28.95 19.13
N VAL A 263 -4.34 -29.06 19.54
CA VAL A 263 -3.72 -28.13 20.47
C VAL A 263 -2.68 -27.29 19.72
N LEU A 264 -2.91 -25.98 19.63
CA LEU A 264 -1.97 -25.01 19.10
C LEU A 264 -0.96 -24.64 20.18
N ASP A 265 0.19 -25.30 20.18
CA ASP A 265 1.20 -25.20 21.22
C ASP A 265 2.33 -24.24 20.83
N ALA A 266 2.25 -22.99 21.33
CA ALA A 266 3.23 -21.95 21.05
C ALA A 266 4.63 -22.22 21.64
N ARG A 267 4.78 -23.16 22.60
CA ARG A 267 6.09 -23.56 23.16
C ARG A 267 6.98 -24.24 22.12
N LYS A 268 6.37 -24.81 21.05
CA LYS A 268 7.07 -25.43 19.91
C LYS A 268 7.57 -24.42 18.89
N ALA A 269 7.17 -23.16 19.00
CA ALA A 269 7.55 -22.12 18.06
C ALA A 269 9.02 -21.74 18.24
N VAL A 270 9.71 -21.56 17.12
CA VAL A 270 11.09 -21.10 17.04
C VAL A 270 11.15 -19.60 16.73
N ARG A 271 12.15 -18.91 17.26
CA ARG A 271 12.33 -17.47 17.07
C ARG A 271 12.66 -17.16 15.62
N TYR A 272 11.94 -16.18 15.05
CA TYR A 272 12.31 -15.55 13.79
C TYR A 272 13.19 -14.36 14.09
N ARG A 273 14.45 -14.38 13.63
CA ARG A 273 15.41 -13.30 13.87
C ARG A 273 16.52 -13.34 12.81
N PRO A 274 16.30 -12.74 11.64
CA PRO A 274 17.36 -12.54 10.65
C PRO A 274 18.43 -11.56 11.18
N THR A 275 19.68 -11.81 10.79
CA THR A 275 20.81 -10.97 11.16
C THR A 275 21.74 -10.75 9.97
N LEU A 276 22.64 -9.77 10.10
CA LEU A 276 23.69 -9.51 9.13
C LEU A 276 25.02 -10.08 9.63
N ALA A 277 25.81 -10.64 8.72
CA ALA A 277 27.19 -11.02 9.03
C ALA A 277 28.08 -9.79 9.04
N SER A 278 28.71 -9.51 10.19
CA SER A 278 29.68 -8.42 10.35
C SER A 278 29.18 -7.05 9.85
N PRO A 279 28.03 -6.55 10.33
CA PRO A 279 27.57 -5.22 9.97
C PRO A 279 28.53 -4.16 10.52
N PRO A 280 28.64 -2.97 9.88
CA PRO A 280 29.51 -1.89 10.39
C PRO A 280 29.12 -1.43 11.80
N ARG A 281 27.83 -1.47 12.11
CA ARG A 281 27.24 -1.27 13.45
C ARG A 281 26.17 -2.33 13.67
N ALA A 282 25.87 -2.66 14.93
CA ALA A 282 24.75 -3.56 15.24
C ALA A 282 23.44 -2.88 14.81
N PRO A 283 22.77 -3.40 13.76
CA PRO A 283 21.57 -2.76 13.26
C PRO A 283 20.38 -2.99 14.18
N LEU A 284 19.53 -2.01 14.25
CA LEU A 284 18.27 -2.06 14.99
C LEU A 284 17.14 -2.61 14.10
N ILE A 285 16.29 -3.44 14.66
CA ILE A 285 15.07 -3.85 13.97
C ILE A 285 14.09 -2.69 14.00
N ARG A 286 13.63 -2.26 12.82
CA ARG A 286 12.65 -1.18 12.68
C ARG A 286 11.24 -1.74 12.44
N SER A 287 11.15 -2.84 11.72
CA SER A 287 9.90 -3.58 11.54
C SER A 287 10.19 -5.02 11.18
N GLU A 288 9.34 -5.91 11.63
CA GLU A 288 9.28 -7.29 11.20
C GLU A 288 7.84 -7.63 10.82
N SER A 289 7.68 -8.41 9.78
CA SER A 289 6.38 -8.89 9.33
C SER A 289 6.50 -10.35 8.95
N LEU A 290 5.59 -11.17 9.46
CA LEU A 290 5.47 -12.56 9.08
C LEU A 290 4.15 -12.74 8.34
N SER A 291 4.24 -13.33 7.17
CA SER A 291 3.08 -13.61 6.33
C SER A 291 3.10 -15.05 5.88
N PHE A 292 1.95 -15.69 5.79
CA PHE A 292 1.84 -16.95 5.08
C PHE A 292 0.59 -16.98 4.22
N VAL A 293 0.70 -17.74 3.17
CA VAL A 293 -0.35 -17.95 2.19
C VAL A 293 -0.64 -19.45 2.13
N ARG A 294 -1.89 -19.80 2.25
CA ARG A 294 -2.38 -21.18 2.18
C ARG A 294 -3.50 -21.23 1.14
N THR A 295 -3.31 -21.98 0.07
CA THR A 295 -4.32 -22.20 -0.95
C THR A 295 -4.89 -23.61 -0.83
N SER A 296 -6.18 -23.77 -1.20
CA SER A 296 -6.81 -25.08 -1.30
C SER A 296 -6.36 -25.84 -2.55
N ALA A 297 -6.58 -27.16 -2.58
CA ALA A 297 -6.27 -27.98 -3.75
C ALA A 297 -7.21 -27.75 -4.93
N ALA A 298 -8.43 -27.25 -4.69
CA ALA A 298 -9.37 -26.91 -5.74
C ALA A 298 -8.84 -25.77 -6.63
N GLY A 299 -7.91 -24.95 -6.11
CA GLY A 299 -7.36 -23.79 -6.81
C GLY A 299 -8.44 -22.76 -7.16
N ASP A 300 -8.03 -21.53 -7.38
CA ASP A 300 -8.93 -20.53 -7.98
C ASP A 300 -8.64 -20.42 -9.48
N GLU A 301 -9.44 -21.02 -10.31
CA GLU A 301 -9.34 -20.86 -11.77
C GLU A 301 -9.68 -19.43 -12.24
N THR A 302 -10.25 -18.59 -11.39
CA THR A 302 -10.79 -17.28 -11.79
C THR A 302 -10.05 -16.06 -11.26
N GLY A 303 -9.05 -16.21 -10.38
CA GLY A 303 -8.26 -15.08 -9.85
C GLY A 303 -9.05 -14.06 -9.00
N VAL A 304 -10.35 -14.24 -8.88
CA VAL A 304 -11.25 -13.49 -7.99
C VAL A 304 -12.28 -14.48 -7.45
N SER A 305 -11.90 -15.18 -6.40
CA SER A 305 -12.87 -16.03 -5.71
C SER A 305 -13.80 -15.18 -4.86
N PRO A 306 -15.12 -15.27 -5.04
CA PRO A 306 -16.08 -14.77 -4.06
C PRO A 306 -15.98 -15.52 -2.72
N SER A 307 -15.27 -16.63 -2.68
CA SER A 307 -15.03 -17.53 -1.55
C SER A 307 -13.58 -18.01 -1.45
N GLY A 308 -12.72 -17.67 -2.41
CA GLY A 308 -11.29 -18.00 -2.47
C GLY A 308 -10.49 -17.13 -1.53
N LEU A 309 -10.76 -17.24 -0.28
CA LEU A 309 -9.93 -16.69 0.75
C LEU A 309 -8.61 -17.43 0.75
N ILE A 310 -7.61 -16.80 0.14
CA ILE A 310 -6.26 -16.98 0.59
C ILE A 310 -6.30 -16.53 2.04
N ALA A 311 -6.27 -17.44 2.99
CA ALA A 311 -6.08 -17.10 4.38
C ALA A 311 -4.65 -16.59 4.52
N GLY A 312 -4.42 -15.34 4.13
CA GLY A 312 -3.17 -14.63 4.34
C GLY A 312 -3.24 -13.99 5.71
N PHE A 313 -2.47 -14.50 6.66
CA PHE A 313 -2.25 -13.82 7.91
C PHE A 313 -0.90 -13.13 7.86
N THR A 314 -0.91 -11.84 8.16
CA THR A 314 0.31 -11.05 8.27
C THR A 314 0.42 -10.52 9.70
N TRP A 315 1.51 -10.84 10.37
CA TRP A 315 1.88 -10.24 11.65
C TRP A 315 2.95 -9.22 11.41
N ARG A 316 2.73 -8.03 11.93
CA ARG A 316 3.70 -6.94 11.87
C ARG A 316 4.06 -6.49 13.28
N THR A 317 5.35 -6.36 13.53
CA THR A 317 5.87 -5.65 14.67
C THR A 317 6.58 -4.40 14.20
N TYR A 318 6.47 -3.33 14.97
CA TYR A 318 7.27 -2.13 14.80
C TYR A 318 8.09 -1.93 16.05
N SER A 319 9.39 -1.73 15.89
CA SER A 319 10.25 -1.34 16.99
C SER A 319 9.85 0.01 17.53
N ASP A 320 9.64 0.08 18.82
CA ASP A 320 9.78 1.33 19.54
C ASP A 320 11.27 1.62 19.74
N PRO A 321 11.77 2.83 19.47
CA PRO A 321 13.17 3.18 19.67
C PRO A 321 13.64 3.02 21.13
N VAL A 322 12.72 3.02 22.08
CA VAL A 322 13.00 2.93 23.52
C VAL A 322 12.86 1.50 24.05
N THR A 323 11.80 0.79 23.65
CA THR A 323 11.47 -0.54 24.21
C THR A 323 11.92 -1.71 23.31
N GLY A 324 12.38 -1.42 22.10
CA GLY A 324 12.77 -2.45 21.13
C GLY A 324 11.60 -3.10 20.41
N SER A 325 11.87 -4.15 19.64
CA SER A 325 10.86 -4.94 18.93
C SER A 325 10.55 -6.21 19.72
N PRO A 326 9.27 -6.54 19.95
CA PRO A 326 8.92 -7.82 20.53
C PRO A 326 9.41 -8.97 19.64
N ASP A 327 9.78 -10.08 20.27
CA ASP A 327 10.22 -11.26 19.54
C ASP A 327 9.05 -11.95 18.83
N LEU A 328 9.28 -12.31 17.57
CA LEU A 328 8.34 -13.11 16.79
C LEU A 328 8.77 -14.58 16.75
N TYR A 329 7.80 -15.46 16.92
CA TYR A 329 7.99 -16.90 16.93
C TYR A 329 7.04 -17.57 15.94
N VAL A 330 7.49 -18.67 15.33
CA VAL A 330 6.69 -19.45 14.37
C VAL A 330 6.89 -20.94 14.63
N THR A 331 5.84 -21.74 14.58
CA THR A 331 5.97 -23.18 14.69
C THR A 331 6.54 -23.77 13.40
N PRO A 332 7.59 -24.60 13.46
CA PRO A 332 7.99 -25.43 12.33
C PRO A 332 6.86 -26.35 11.89
N THR A 333 6.73 -26.57 10.59
CA THR A 333 5.67 -27.41 10.04
C THR A 333 6.22 -28.56 9.20
N ARG A 334 5.42 -29.60 8.99
CA ARG A 334 5.68 -30.57 7.93
C ARG A 334 5.32 -29.96 6.57
N PRO A 335 5.93 -30.42 5.46
CA PRO A 335 5.51 -30.04 4.13
C PRO A 335 4.05 -30.38 3.89
N VAL A 336 3.31 -29.43 3.31
CA VAL A 336 1.92 -29.64 2.90
C VAL A 336 1.82 -30.58 1.71
N ARG A 337 0.71 -31.29 1.61
CA ARG A 337 0.42 -32.25 0.53
C ARG A 337 -0.71 -31.80 -0.38
N LYS A 338 -1.59 -30.93 0.11
CA LYS A 338 -2.75 -30.42 -0.63
C LYS A 338 -2.64 -28.89 -0.80
N GLY A 339 -2.88 -28.41 -2.02
CA GLY A 339 -2.73 -26.98 -2.34
C GLY A 339 -1.32 -26.46 -2.11
N ASP A 340 -1.18 -25.14 -1.98
CA ASP A 340 0.11 -24.49 -1.77
C ASP A 340 0.22 -23.87 -0.37
N PHE A 341 1.44 -23.84 0.13
CA PHE A 341 1.77 -23.16 1.37
C PHE A 341 3.10 -22.43 1.23
N THR A 342 3.09 -21.16 1.57
CA THR A 342 4.30 -20.35 1.63
C THR A 342 4.29 -19.51 2.90
N PHE A 343 5.42 -19.52 3.60
CA PHE A 343 5.71 -18.63 4.72
C PHE A 343 6.75 -17.62 4.29
N THR A 344 6.52 -16.34 4.57
CA THR A 344 7.42 -15.24 4.22
C THR A 344 7.66 -14.36 5.44
N GLY A 345 8.94 -14.13 5.74
CA GLY A 345 9.36 -13.16 6.74
C GLY A 345 9.98 -11.95 6.06
N PHE A 346 9.57 -10.76 6.50
CA PHE A 346 10.10 -9.47 6.07
C PHE A 346 10.72 -8.78 7.28
N THR A 347 11.94 -8.29 7.13
CA THR A 347 12.64 -7.60 8.21
C THR A 347 13.28 -6.32 7.67
N LEU A 348 13.01 -5.20 8.31
CA LEU A 348 13.69 -3.94 8.10
C LEU A 348 14.65 -3.69 9.25
N LEU A 349 15.93 -3.57 8.92
CA LEU A 349 16.98 -3.16 9.84
C LEU A 349 17.49 -1.77 9.46
N ALA A 350 17.89 -0.97 10.43
CA ALA A 350 18.57 0.32 10.24
C ALA A 350 19.81 0.44 11.12
N GLU A 351 20.80 1.18 10.67
CA GLU A 351 22.04 1.38 11.44
C GLU A 351 21.86 2.26 12.69
N ASN A 352 20.87 3.16 12.67
CA ASN A 352 20.56 4.06 13.77
C ASN A 352 19.08 4.02 14.15
N ALA A 353 18.79 4.42 15.41
CA ALA A 353 17.42 4.53 15.93
C ALA A 353 16.67 5.74 15.37
N ASP A 354 17.38 6.76 14.90
CA ASP A 354 16.81 8.02 14.45
C ASP A 354 15.99 7.85 13.17
N SER A 355 14.90 8.59 13.09
CA SER A 355 14.01 8.63 11.94
C SER A 355 14.36 9.80 11.01
N GLY A 356 15.65 10.10 10.86
CA GLY A 356 16.13 11.27 10.15
C GLY A 356 17.17 10.97 9.07
N PRO A 357 17.81 12.01 8.53
CA PRO A 357 18.97 11.87 7.65
C PRO A 357 20.07 11.00 8.28
N GLU A 358 20.09 10.91 9.60
CA GLU A 358 21.04 10.16 10.40
C GLU A 358 20.67 8.67 10.59
N MET A 359 19.57 8.20 9.98
CA MET A 359 19.18 6.78 10.06
C MET A 359 20.29 5.84 9.56
N GLY A 360 21.19 6.32 8.72
CA GLY A 360 22.22 5.51 8.09
C GLY A 360 21.66 4.59 7.01
N ALA A 361 22.37 3.53 6.70
CA ALA A 361 21.91 2.53 5.74
C ALA A 361 20.77 1.70 6.32
N THR A 362 19.88 1.25 5.45
CA THR A 362 18.82 0.31 5.80
C THR A 362 18.97 -1.00 5.07
N TYR A 363 18.45 -2.08 5.68
CA TYR A 363 18.53 -3.44 5.14
C TYR A 363 17.12 -4.03 5.12
N LYS A 364 16.62 -4.31 3.93
CA LYS A 364 15.32 -4.90 3.68
C LYS A 364 15.49 -6.36 3.32
N LEU A 365 15.17 -7.24 4.24
CA LEU A 365 15.44 -8.67 4.12
C LEU A 365 14.13 -9.43 3.93
N VAL A 366 14.06 -10.26 2.91
CA VAL A 366 12.91 -11.09 2.57
C VAL A 366 13.31 -12.55 2.55
N PHE A 367 12.65 -13.35 3.37
CA PHE A 367 12.85 -14.80 3.44
C PHE A 367 11.56 -15.51 3.12
N ALA A 368 11.57 -16.29 2.06
CA ALA A 368 10.44 -17.08 1.61
C ALA A 368 10.73 -18.57 1.77
N TYR A 369 9.84 -19.28 2.44
CA TYR A 369 9.90 -20.70 2.71
C TYR A 369 8.62 -21.37 2.22
N GLY A 370 8.74 -22.56 1.69
CA GLY A 370 7.64 -23.42 1.28
C GLY A 370 8.18 -24.74 0.77
N PRO A 371 7.41 -25.81 0.84
CA PRO A 371 6.05 -25.96 1.34
C PRO A 371 5.93 -26.17 2.86
N ALA A 372 6.93 -25.78 3.64
CA ALA A 372 6.96 -25.93 5.09
C ALA A 372 7.68 -24.76 5.77
N VAL A 373 7.40 -24.53 7.04
CA VAL A 373 8.21 -23.67 7.91
C VAL A 373 9.38 -24.48 8.47
N PRO A 374 10.64 -24.05 8.25
CA PRO A 374 11.80 -24.78 8.75
C PRO A 374 11.96 -24.67 10.28
N GLY A 375 12.69 -25.62 10.87
CA GLY A 375 12.98 -25.65 12.32
C GLY A 375 13.95 -24.56 12.80
N ARG A 376 14.55 -23.79 11.90
CA ARG A 376 15.45 -22.67 12.24
C ARG A 376 15.13 -21.47 11.38
N LEU A 377 14.84 -20.34 12.02
CA LEU A 377 14.44 -19.08 11.40
C LEU A 377 15.34 -17.90 11.81
N THR A 378 16.64 -18.18 12.02
CA THR A 378 17.67 -17.19 12.35
C THR A 378 18.74 -17.13 11.24
N PRO A 379 18.37 -16.79 9.99
CA PRO A 379 19.32 -16.72 8.90
C PRO A 379 20.29 -15.55 9.09
N VAL A 380 21.51 -15.72 8.57
CA VAL A 380 22.56 -14.69 8.59
C VAL A 380 22.88 -14.30 7.16
N VAL A 381 22.65 -13.03 6.81
CA VAL A 381 22.88 -12.50 5.47
C VAL A 381 24.26 -11.84 5.39
N ARG A 382 25.04 -12.19 4.38
CA ARG A 382 26.36 -11.62 4.11
C ARG A 382 26.23 -10.39 3.20
N LYS A 383 27.19 -9.47 3.29
CA LYS A 383 27.23 -8.27 2.44
C LYS A 383 27.21 -8.61 0.94
N SER A 384 27.86 -9.71 0.53
CA SER A 384 27.89 -10.17 -0.87
C SER A 384 26.55 -10.69 -1.39
N GLU A 385 25.60 -10.98 -0.51
CA GLU A 385 24.26 -11.45 -0.84
C GLU A 385 23.26 -10.30 -0.98
N LEU A 386 23.67 -9.08 -0.64
CA LEU A 386 22.84 -7.86 -0.71
C LEU A 386 22.97 -7.21 -2.09
N ALA A 387 21.90 -6.63 -2.58
CA ALA A 387 21.95 -5.60 -3.61
C ALA A 387 21.87 -4.22 -2.96
N ALA A 388 22.53 -3.22 -3.55
CA ALA A 388 22.55 -1.85 -3.05
C ALA A 388 21.70 -0.93 -3.96
N VAL A 389 20.84 -0.13 -3.35
CA VAL A 389 20.03 0.90 -4.00
C VAL A 389 20.45 2.25 -3.44
N ARG A 390 21.21 3.01 -4.25
CA ARG A 390 21.60 4.37 -3.91
C ARG A 390 20.54 5.33 -4.43
N SER A 391 20.02 6.17 -3.56
CA SER A 391 18.95 7.09 -3.90
C SER A 391 19.30 8.51 -3.54
N THR A 392 19.05 9.43 -4.49
CA THR A 392 19.07 10.87 -4.25
C THR A 392 17.61 11.35 -4.16
N LEU A 393 17.25 11.94 -3.02
CA LEU A 393 15.92 12.45 -2.74
C LEU A 393 15.94 13.98 -2.81
N TYR A 394 14.99 14.56 -3.53
CA TYR A 394 14.80 16.01 -3.62
C TYR A 394 13.61 16.44 -2.76
N ASN A 395 13.68 17.61 -2.15
CA ASN A 395 12.50 18.25 -1.57
C ASN A 395 11.59 18.79 -2.65
N THR A 396 10.28 18.76 -2.40
CA THR A 396 9.33 19.46 -3.25
C THR A 396 9.56 20.96 -3.13
N ALA A 397 9.56 21.69 -4.25
CA ALA A 397 9.58 23.13 -4.24
C ALA A 397 8.34 23.68 -3.50
N SER A 398 8.54 24.36 -2.37
CA SER A 398 7.48 24.79 -1.47
C SER A 398 7.84 26.13 -0.83
N ASP A 399 6.84 26.91 -0.43
CA ASP A 399 7.00 28.11 0.42
C ASP A 399 7.12 27.77 1.91
N ALA A 400 6.89 26.51 2.28
CA ALA A 400 7.02 26.08 3.67
C ALA A 400 8.47 26.21 4.17
N ALA A 401 8.63 26.73 5.37
CA ALA A 401 9.94 26.87 6.03
C ALA A 401 10.59 25.50 6.31
N SER A 402 9.77 24.46 6.40
CA SER A 402 10.21 23.06 6.50
C SER A 402 9.39 22.23 5.52
N PRO A 403 10.01 21.56 4.54
CA PRO A 403 9.32 20.60 3.73
C PRO A 403 8.76 19.47 4.62
N GLY A 404 7.56 19.01 4.30
CA GLY A 404 6.93 17.91 5.02
C GLY A 404 7.77 16.63 5.01
N PRO A 405 7.56 15.73 5.95
CA PRO A 405 8.28 14.46 5.99
C PRO A 405 8.01 13.64 4.73
N VAL A 406 9.07 13.05 4.19
CA VAL A 406 9.02 12.12 3.06
C VAL A 406 9.03 10.70 3.60
N THR A 407 8.11 9.87 3.17
CA THR A 407 8.13 8.44 3.48
C THR A 407 8.72 7.67 2.30
N ARG A 408 9.62 6.74 2.57
CA ARG A 408 10.10 5.80 1.58
C ARG A 408 9.76 4.37 1.99
N ALA A 409 9.18 3.65 1.07
CA ALA A 409 8.83 2.25 1.23
C ALA A 409 9.39 1.42 0.08
N SER A 410 9.31 0.11 0.21
CA SER A 410 9.52 -0.82 -0.89
C SER A 410 8.40 -1.83 -0.87
N PHE A 411 7.69 -1.92 -1.97
CA PHE A 411 6.79 -3.04 -2.20
C PHE A 411 7.59 -4.22 -2.73
N VAL A 412 7.25 -5.39 -2.23
CA VAL A 412 7.86 -6.66 -2.60
C VAL A 412 6.76 -7.53 -3.19
N PHE A 413 6.94 -7.96 -4.43
CA PHE A 413 6.01 -8.82 -5.13
C PHE A 413 6.63 -10.21 -5.31
N LEU A 414 5.90 -11.20 -4.86
CA LEU A 414 6.24 -12.61 -4.94
C LEU A 414 5.09 -13.34 -5.65
N PRO A 415 5.31 -14.52 -6.28
CA PRO A 415 4.25 -15.23 -7.00
C PRO A 415 3.00 -15.53 -6.15
N TRP A 416 3.18 -15.67 -4.85
CA TRP A 416 2.10 -15.99 -3.90
C TRP A 416 1.55 -14.78 -3.15
N GLY A 417 2.08 -13.58 -3.38
CA GLY A 417 1.57 -12.38 -2.75
C GLY A 417 2.55 -11.23 -2.77
N TRP A 418 2.14 -10.12 -2.21
CA TRP A 418 2.96 -8.93 -2.07
C TRP A 418 2.94 -8.43 -0.61
N SER A 419 3.94 -7.67 -0.25
CA SER A 419 4.01 -6.98 1.04
C SER A 419 4.79 -5.68 0.89
N ASP A 420 4.66 -4.78 1.84
CA ASP A 420 5.49 -3.60 1.96
C ASP A 420 6.58 -3.80 3.03
N VAL A 421 7.75 -3.28 2.75
CA VAL A 421 8.83 -3.10 3.73
C VAL A 421 9.01 -1.60 3.89
N SER A 422 8.22 -1.03 4.81
CA SER A 422 8.10 0.41 4.98
C SER A 422 9.05 0.95 6.04
N HIS A 423 9.55 2.16 5.81
CA HIS A 423 10.16 3.00 6.81
C HIS A 423 9.08 3.93 7.39
N GLY A 424 9.29 4.36 8.62
CA GLY A 424 8.62 5.55 9.11
C GLY A 424 9.07 6.80 8.33
N PHE A 425 8.57 7.96 8.73
CA PHE A 425 8.89 9.23 8.10
C PHE A 425 10.39 9.47 8.03
N LEU A 426 10.87 9.85 6.85
CA LEU A 426 12.22 10.33 6.62
C LEU A 426 12.15 11.84 6.53
N PRO A 427 12.92 12.59 7.29
CA PRO A 427 13.09 13.99 7.01
C PRO A 427 14.05 14.18 5.85
N ALA A 428 13.79 15.20 5.09
CA ALA A 428 14.68 15.90 4.18
C ALA A 428 15.31 15.13 3.00
N ALA A 429 15.55 15.92 1.96
CA ALA A 429 16.38 15.63 0.81
C ALA A 429 17.78 15.14 1.21
N GLY A 430 18.38 14.34 0.34
CA GLY A 430 19.75 13.84 0.55
C GLY A 430 20.00 12.50 -0.14
N GLU A 431 21.21 12.00 0.05
CA GLU A 431 21.62 10.70 -0.44
C GLU A 431 21.34 9.61 0.60
N ARG A 432 20.93 8.42 0.10
CA ARG A 432 20.64 7.26 0.93
C ARG A 432 21.05 5.97 0.25
N VAL A 433 21.33 4.97 1.09
CA VAL A 433 21.58 3.61 0.61
C VAL A 433 20.63 2.66 1.31
N ASP A 434 19.85 1.92 0.52
CA ASP A 434 19.09 0.77 0.98
C ASP A 434 19.75 -0.50 0.46
N TYR A 435 19.97 -1.45 1.34
CA TYR A 435 20.39 -2.79 0.96
C TYR A 435 19.18 -3.71 0.94
N VAL A 436 19.04 -4.49 -0.11
CA VAL A 436 17.91 -5.42 -0.24
C VAL A 436 18.41 -6.86 -0.41
N TYR A 437 17.68 -7.78 0.17
CA TYR A 437 17.94 -9.22 0.09
C TYR A 437 16.64 -9.98 -0.12
N SER A 438 16.68 -10.99 -0.95
CA SER A 438 15.65 -12.03 -1.03
C SER A 438 16.27 -13.40 -1.06
N SER A 439 15.71 -14.35 -0.32
CA SER A 439 16.08 -15.78 -0.43
C SER A 439 15.66 -16.39 -1.77
N ARG A 440 14.82 -15.70 -2.56
CA ARG A 440 14.38 -16.08 -3.92
C ARG A 440 14.49 -14.90 -4.89
N PRO A 441 15.71 -14.44 -5.22
CA PRO A 441 15.91 -13.21 -5.99
C PRO A 441 15.31 -13.28 -7.41
N ASP A 442 15.25 -14.47 -8.01
CA ASP A 442 14.69 -14.67 -9.35
C ASP A 442 13.16 -14.66 -9.39
N GLU A 443 12.49 -14.77 -8.24
CA GLU A 443 11.03 -14.72 -8.11
C GLU A 443 10.56 -13.40 -7.50
N THR A 444 11.47 -12.60 -6.91
CA THR A 444 11.15 -11.38 -6.16
C THR A 444 11.27 -10.15 -7.04
N TYR A 445 10.21 -9.35 -7.11
CA TYR A 445 10.23 -8.02 -7.71
C TYR A 445 10.15 -6.96 -6.61
N TRP A 446 11.05 -5.99 -6.70
CA TRP A 446 11.09 -4.82 -5.84
C TRP A 446 10.52 -3.62 -6.57
N GLN A 447 9.64 -2.88 -5.93
CA GLN A 447 9.15 -1.58 -6.38
C GLN A 447 9.38 -0.57 -5.26
N HIS A 448 10.35 0.32 -5.46
CA HIS A 448 10.58 1.39 -4.50
C HIS A 448 9.51 2.47 -4.66
N VAL A 449 9.15 3.07 -3.56
CA VAL A 449 8.04 4.01 -3.45
C VAL A 449 8.46 5.18 -2.58
N MET A 450 8.02 6.37 -2.94
CA MET A 450 8.21 7.57 -2.15
C MET A 450 6.89 8.30 -1.98
N ALA A 451 6.49 8.57 -0.74
CA ALA A 451 5.41 9.48 -0.45
C ALA A 451 6.00 10.86 -0.13
N ALA A 452 5.66 11.86 -0.92
CA ALA A 452 6.16 13.23 -0.77
C ALA A 452 5.32 14.05 0.22
N ASP A 453 4.10 13.63 0.48
CA ASP A 453 3.21 14.13 1.52
C ASP A 453 2.18 13.02 1.85
N THR A 454 1.22 13.28 2.72
CA THR A 454 0.29 12.25 3.20
C THR A 454 -0.58 11.62 2.11
N ASN A 455 -0.62 12.19 0.92
CA ASN A 455 -1.52 11.78 -0.15
C ASN A 455 -0.86 11.61 -1.52
N GLU A 456 0.46 11.77 -1.63
CA GLU A 456 1.16 11.66 -2.91
C GLU A 456 2.21 10.57 -2.88
N VAL A 457 1.94 9.50 -3.63
CA VAL A 457 2.83 8.33 -3.72
C VAL A 457 3.43 8.23 -5.12
N ILE A 458 4.74 8.39 -5.22
CA ILE A 458 5.51 8.14 -6.45
C ILE A 458 5.97 6.68 -6.43
N LEU A 459 5.67 5.98 -7.51
CA LEU A 459 5.99 4.58 -7.72
C LEU A 459 7.15 4.46 -8.71
N GLY A 460 8.20 3.76 -8.32
CA GLY A 460 9.27 3.35 -9.22
C GLY A 460 8.90 2.09 -10.03
N GLN A 461 9.80 1.67 -10.89
CA GLN A 461 9.62 0.44 -11.64
C GLN A 461 9.81 -0.81 -10.79
N ARG A 462 9.03 -1.85 -11.09
CA ARG A 462 9.24 -3.20 -10.56
C ARG A 462 10.45 -3.85 -11.22
N ARG A 463 11.40 -4.28 -10.42
CA ARG A 463 12.62 -4.93 -10.91
C ARG A 463 13.12 -6.03 -9.99
N LYS A 464 13.75 -7.03 -10.55
CA LYS A 464 14.52 -8.04 -9.81
C LYS A 464 15.87 -7.46 -9.46
N LEU A 465 16.29 -7.62 -8.22
CA LEU A 465 17.60 -7.19 -7.75
C LEU A 465 18.41 -8.43 -7.34
N ARG A 466 19.60 -8.58 -7.91
CA ARG A 466 20.47 -9.73 -7.68
C ARG A 466 21.55 -9.44 -6.65
N PRO A 467 22.07 -10.44 -5.95
CA PRO A 467 23.20 -10.30 -5.05
C PRO A 467 24.37 -9.55 -5.71
N GLY A 468 24.96 -8.59 -5.00
CA GLY A 468 26.06 -7.76 -5.46
C GLY A 468 25.70 -6.67 -6.48
N GLN A 469 24.47 -6.61 -6.95
CA GLN A 469 24.01 -5.56 -7.86
C GLN A 469 23.94 -4.21 -7.14
N GLU A 470 24.40 -3.15 -7.82
CA GLU A 470 24.22 -1.76 -7.37
C GLU A 470 23.41 -1.00 -8.42
N ILE A 471 22.38 -0.27 -7.97
CA ILE A 471 21.58 0.62 -8.80
C ILE A 471 21.49 2.01 -8.16
N THR A 472 21.30 3.02 -9.01
CA THR A 472 21.09 4.40 -8.58
C THR A 472 19.68 4.83 -8.97
N GLU A 473 19.02 5.53 -8.06
CA GLU A 473 17.67 6.08 -8.24
C GLU A 473 17.65 7.56 -7.85
N VAL A 474 16.81 8.32 -8.52
CA VAL A 474 16.54 9.72 -8.21
C VAL A 474 15.05 9.85 -7.93
N TRP A 475 14.68 10.58 -6.89
CA TRP A 475 13.31 10.70 -6.43
C TRP A 475 12.92 12.15 -6.22
N ASN A 476 11.67 12.46 -6.58
CA ASN A 476 11.05 13.77 -6.43
C ASN A 476 11.74 14.87 -7.21
N LEU A 477 12.38 14.53 -8.33
CA LEU A 477 12.98 15.52 -9.23
C LEU A 477 11.87 16.30 -9.93
N GLY A 478 11.71 17.57 -9.54
CA GLY A 478 10.69 18.46 -10.10
C GLY A 478 11.08 19.08 -11.45
N PRO A 479 10.15 19.77 -12.10
CA PRO A 479 8.72 19.87 -11.78
C PRO A 479 7.91 18.64 -12.20
N ARG A 480 6.71 18.52 -11.64
CA ARG A 480 5.79 17.42 -11.92
C ARG A 480 5.26 17.47 -13.34
N THR A 481 5.17 16.32 -14.00
CA THR A 481 4.63 16.16 -15.35
C THR A 481 3.77 14.88 -15.42
N PRO A 482 2.86 14.78 -16.42
CA PRO A 482 2.20 13.52 -16.68
C PRO A 482 3.23 12.41 -16.92
N SER A 483 3.04 11.28 -16.25
CA SER A 483 3.95 10.15 -16.37
C SER A 483 3.85 9.46 -17.73
N ALA A 484 5.01 9.08 -18.29
CA ALA A 484 5.11 8.20 -19.44
C ALA A 484 5.18 6.71 -19.09
N ALA A 485 5.26 6.38 -17.81
CA ALA A 485 5.37 5.01 -17.33
C ALA A 485 4.06 4.24 -17.55
N ALA A 486 4.17 3.01 -18.02
CA ALA A 486 3.03 2.10 -18.08
C ALA A 486 2.67 1.62 -16.67
N THR A 487 1.38 1.42 -16.43
CA THR A 487 0.87 0.92 -15.15
C THR A 487 0.91 -0.60 -15.13
N TYR A 488 1.25 -1.19 -14.00
CA TYR A 488 1.17 -2.63 -13.84
C TYR A 488 -0.29 -3.09 -13.77
N VAL A 489 -0.61 -4.22 -14.42
CA VAL A 489 -1.97 -4.80 -14.43
C VAL A 489 -2.52 -4.95 -13.03
N GLN A 490 -1.66 -5.31 -12.11
CA GLN A 490 -2.03 -5.47 -10.71
C GLN A 490 -2.28 -4.16 -9.97
N GLU A 491 -1.73 -3.05 -10.43
CA GLU A 491 -2.13 -1.72 -9.95
C GLU A 491 -3.47 -1.30 -10.56
N THR A 492 -3.76 -1.68 -11.81
CA THR A 492 -5.07 -1.43 -12.45
C THR A 492 -6.18 -2.36 -11.95
N LEU A 493 -5.79 -3.53 -11.46
CA LEU A 493 -6.70 -4.52 -10.89
C LEU A 493 -6.69 -4.48 -9.36
N LEU A 494 -6.22 -3.42 -8.76
CA LEU A 494 -5.96 -3.28 -7.33
C LEU A 494 -7.16 -3.32 -6.39
N GLY A 495 -8.22 -3.88 -6.83
CA GLY A 495 -9.01 -4.69 -5.98
C GLY A 495 -8.30 -5.97 -5.53
N LEU A 496 -7.00 -6.01 -5.58
CA LEU A 496 -6.21 -7.22 -5.32
C LEU A 496 -6.00 -7.45 -3.86
N GLY A 497 -7.01 -7.56 -3.06
CA GLY A 497 -6.88 -8.08 -1.73
C GLY A 497 -5.62 -7.62 -0.96
N GLY A 498 -5.66 -7.53 0.33
CA GLY A 498 -4.53 -7.11 1.13
C GLY A 498 -3.22 -7.90 0.89
N PRO A 499 -2.17 -7.62 1.65
CA PRO A 499 -0.93 -8.39 1.63
C PRO A 499 -1.19 -9.89 1.68
N GLY A 500 -0.58 -10.66 0.77
CA GLY A 500 -0.83 -12.09 0.60
C GLY A 500 -1.69 -12.46 -0.62
N SER A 501 -2.26 -11.49 -1.33
CA SER A 501 -2.97 -11.77 -2.59
C SER A 501 -2.02 -12.21 -3.68
N ARG A 502 -2.39 -13.28 -4.40
CA ARG A 502 -1.55 -13.89 -5.44
C ARG A 502 -1.25 -12.92 -6.59
N VAL A 503 0.00 -12.90 -7.02
CA VAL A 503 0.53 -11.99 -8.05
C VAL A 503 1.22 -12.81 -9.13
N ASP A 504 0.46 -13.42 -10.02
CA ASP A 504 0.99 -14.35 -11.03
C ASP A 504 1.95 -13.69 -12.02
N LYS A 505 1.72 -12.44 -12.37
CA LYS A 505 2.50 -11.71 -13.36
C LYS A 505 2.86 -10.30 -12.86
N PRO A 506 3.75 -10.18 -11.86
CA PRO A 506 4.10 -8.88 -11.26
C PRO A 506 4.75 -7.91 -12.24
N TRP A 507 5.23 -8.41 -13.37
CA TRP A 507 5.88 -7.68 -14.46
C TRP A 507 4.94 -7.23 -15.57
N LEU A 508 3.67 -7.70 -15.59
CA LEU A 508 2.74 -7.39 -16.66
C LEU A 508 2.16 -5.98 -16.50
N GLN A 509 2.25 -5.19 -17.56
CA GLN A 509 1.79 -3.80 -17.61
C GLN A 509 0.60 -3.65 -18.55
N VAL A 510 -0.22 -2.62 -18.30
CA VAL A 510 -1.27 -2.18 -19.23
C VAL A 510 -0.70 -1.07 -20.12
N CYS A 511 -1.06 -1.08 -21.39
CA CYS A 511 -0.69 0.00 -22.30
C CYS A 511 -1.20 1.36 -21.78
N LEU A 512 -0.30 2.32 -21.56
CA LEU A 512 -0.63 3.62 -21.01
C LEU A 512 -1.62 4.41 -21.89
N ALA A 513 -1.38 4.42 -23.19
CA ALA A 513 -2.23 5.11 -24.16
C ALA A 513 -2.30 4.30 -25.46
N CYS A 514 -3.38 3.57 -25.65
CA CYS A 514 -3.55 2.69 -26.80
C CYS A 514 -4.89 2.86 -27.48
N ARG A 515 -4.89 2.62 -28.80
CA ARG A 515 -6.08 2.50 -29.63
C ARG A 515 -6.53 1.05 -29.75
N GLN A 516 -7.80 0.77 -29.48
CA GLN A 516 -8.48 -0.49 -29.73
C GLN A 516 -9.71 -0.25 -30.64
N GLY A 517 -9.54 -0.39 -31.94
CA GLY A 517 -10.60 -0.08 -32.90
C GLY A 517 -10.98 1.42 -32.89
N SER A 518 -12.23 1.72 -32.50
CA SER A 518 -12.74 3.10 -32.36
C SER A 518 -12.61 3.65 -30.94
N LEU A 519 -11.92 2.97 -30.04
CA LEU A 519 -11.70 3.38 -28.66
C LEU A 519 -10.21 3.67 -28.45
N GLY A 520 -9.89 4.83 -27.88
CA GLY A 520 -8.60 5.10 -27.23
C GLY A 520 -8.73 4.88 -25.74
N ALA A 521 -7.93 3.98 -25.18
CA ALA A 521 -7.80 3.80 -23.74
C ALA A 521 -6.54 4.52 -23.28
N VAL A 522 -6.67 5.50 -22.38
CA VAL A 522 -5.53 6.30 -21.88
C VAL A 522 -5.55 6.30 -20.36
N TYR A 523 -4.55 5.69 -19.76
CA TYR A 523 -4.28 5.74 -18.32
C TYR A 523 -3.34 6.94 -18.06
N LEU A 524 -3.89 8.11 -17.84
CA LEU A 524 -3.08 9.27 -17.46
C LEU A 524 -2.62 9.06 -16.00
N ASN A 525 -1.55 8.32 -15.83
CA ASN A 525 -0.90 8.17 -14.54
C ASN A 525 -0.42 9.53 -14.08
N GLY A 526 -1.05 10.12 -13.10
CA GLY A 526 -0.85 11.38 -12.46
C GLY A 526 0.40 12.21 -12.78
N PHE A 527 0.57 13.27 -12.06
CA PHE A 527 1.76 14.11 -12.17
C PHE A 527 2.88 13.51 -11.30
N ALA A 528 3.64 12.60 -11.88
CA ALA A 528 4.85 12.06 -11.27
C ALA A 528 5.99 13.09 -11.30
N ASP A 529 7.07 12.81 -10.58
CA ASP A 529 8.33 13.54 -10.76
C ASP A 529 8.86 13.40 -12.19
N SER A 530 9.89 14.14 -12.52
CA SER A 530 10.45 14.16 -13.89
C SER A 530 11.31 12.94 -14.26
N VAL A 531 11.34 11.92 -13.43
CA VAL A 531 12.01 10.65 -13.75
C VAL A 531 11.15 9.85 -14.72
N PRO A 532 11.66 9.46 -15.91
CA PRO A 532 10.82 8.99 -17.02
C PRO A 532 9.95 7.78 -16.76
N LEU A 533 10.31 6.93 -15.79
CA LEU A 533 9.64 5.66 -15.51
C LEU A 533 9.05 5.63 -14.09
N HIS A 534 8.83 6.79 -13.51
CA HIS A 534 8.04 6.92 -12.30
C HIS A 534 6.57 7.17 -12.66
N SER A 535 5.68 6.60 -11.86
CA SER A 535 4.24 6.81 -11.90
C SER A 535 3.75 7.28 -10.54
N THR A 536 2.47 7.57 -10.41
CA THR A 536 1.86 7.92 -9.13
C THR A 536 0.54 7.16 -8.98
N SER A 537 0.14 6.87 -7.75
CA SER A 537 -1.09 6.14 -7.46
C SER A 537 -2.27 7.04 -7.11
N GLU A 538 -2.15 8.35 -7.20
CA GLU A 538 -3.14 9.28 -6.66
C GLU A 538 -4.28 9.67 -7.59
N ALA A 539 -5.45 9.87 -6.95
CA ALA A 539 -6.63 10.51 -7.54
C ALA A 539 -6.53 12.04 -7.44
N TYR A 540 -6.58 12.74 -8.56
CA TYR A 540 -6.54 14.20 -8.61
C TYR A 540 -7.94 14.78 -8.79
N ALA A 541 -8.59 15.10 -7.69
CA ALA A 541 -9.96 15.64 -7.67
C ALA A 541 -10.15 16.99 -8.41
N ALA A 542 -9.07 17.70 -8.74
CA ALA A 542 -9.12 19.04 -9.33
C ALA A 542 -8.65 19.10 -10.79
N SER A 543 -8.72 18.02 -11.54
CA SER A 543 -8.33 17.99 -12.95
C SER A 543 -9.52 18.21 -13.89
N ARG A 544 -9.29 18.92 -15.00
CA ARG A 544 -10.22 19.04 -16.11
C ARG A 544 -9.63 18.42 -17.35
N THR A 545 -10.40 17.62 -18.05
CA THR A 545 -9.96 16.96 -19.28
C THR A 545 -10.88 17.34 -20.43
N THR A 546 -10.32 17.86 -21.54
CA THR A 546 -11.05 18.13 -22.76
C THR A 546 -10.47 17.38 -23.94
N PHE A 547 -11.32 16.84 -24.79
CA PHE A 547 -10.94 16.06 -25.97
C PHE A 547 -11.61 16.59 -27.22
N TYR A 548 -10.81 16.75 -28.27
CA TYR A 548 -11.24 17.29 -29.58
C TYR A 548 -10.87 16.28 -30.66
N ARG A 549 -11.73 16.24 -31.72
CA ARG A 549 -11.49 15.50 -32.95
C ARG A 549 -11.67 16.43 -34.14
N ASP A 550 -10.68 16.50 -35.01
CA ASP A 550 -10.67 17.39 -36.20
C ASP A 550 -11.09 18.85 -35.85
N GLY A 551 -10.58 19.36 -34.71
CA GLY A 551 -10.85 20.71 -34.19
C GLY A 551 -12.18 20.89 -33.45
N LYS A 552 -13.09 19.87 -33.46
CA LYS A 552 -14.39 19.94 -32.77
C LYS A 552 -14.30 19.30 -31.38
N LEU A 553 -14.88 19.96 -30.38
CA LEU A 553 -15.01 19.43 -29.04
C LEU A 553 -15.85 18.14 -29.06
N VAL A 554 -15.34 17.06 -28.48
CA VAL A 554 -16.02 15.78 -28.33
C VAL A 554 -16.59 15.65 -26.94
N PHE A 555 -15.77 15.95 -25.91
CA PHE A 555 -16.23 16.04 -24.53
C PHE A 555 -15.37 17.03 -23.71
N ASP A 556 -15.95 17.50 -22.63
CA ASP A 556 -15.33 18.28 -21.58
C ASP A 556 -15.75 17.66 -20.24
N LEU A 557 -14.82 17.01 -19.60
CA LEU A 557 -14.97 16.53 -18.23
C LEU A 557 -14.55 17.70 -17.34
N GLY A 558 -15.49 18.43 -16.77
CA GLY A 558 -15.24 19.58 -15.89
C GLY A 558 -14.26 19.25 -14.74
N ALA A 559 -14.00 20.21 -13.88
CA ALA A 559 -13.15 20.01 -12.71
C ALA A 559 -13.68 18.83 -11.87
N GLY A 560 -12.83 17.82 -11.61
CA GLY A 560 -13.20 16.58 -10.92
C GLY A 560 -13.81 15.48 -11.80
N GLY A 561 -13.98 15.72 -13.11
CA GLY A 561 -14.62 14.77 -14.02
C GLY A 561 -13.78 13.56 -14.44
N TYR A 562 -12.47 13.64 -14.36
CA TYR A 562 -11.57 12.49 -14.48
C TYR A 562 -10.56 12.53 -13.35
N THR A 563 -10.70 11.63 -12.45
CA THR A 563 -9.65 11.31 -11.50
C THR A 563 -8.85 10.15 -12.10
N PRO A 564 -7.56 10.30 -12.38
CA PRO A 564 -6.72 9.19 -12.85
C PRO A 564 -6.49 8.21 -11.69
N TYR A 565 -7.58 7.62 -11.22
CA TYR A 565 -7.53 6.55 -10.25
C TYR A 565 -7.61 5.23 -11.02
N LEU A 566 -6.59 4.41 -10.87
CA LEU A 566 -6.61 3.06 -11.43
C LEU A 566 -7.79 2.27 -10.82
N PRO A 567 -8.59 1.52 -11.61
CA PRO A 567 -8.20 0.84 -12.84
C PRO A 567 -8.87 1.35 -14.13
N MET A 568 -9.51 2.50 -14.16
CA MET A 568 -10.33 2.90 -15.30
C MET A 568 -9.57 3.80 -16.27
N PRO A 569 -9.41 3.42 -17.56
CA PRO A 569 -8.84 4.30 -18.54
C PRO A 569 -9.80 5.44 -18.90
N LEU A 570 -9.24 6.62 -19.18
CA LEU A 570 -9.95 7.64 -19.92
C LEU A 570 -10.29 7.10 -21.31
N SER A 571 -11.58 7.02 -21.63
CA SER A 571 -12.07 6.50 -22.89
C SER A 571 -12.17 7.62 -23.92
N LEU A 572 -11.37 7.55 -24.99
CA LEU A 572 -11.37 8.50 -26.10
C LEU A 572 -12.15 7.92 -27.30
N PRO A 573 -13.28 8.50 -27.71
CA PRO A 573 -14.00 8.05 -28.90
C PRO A 573 -13.23 8.44 -30.18
N LEU A 574 -12.59 7.45 -30.81
CA LEU A 574 -11.76 7.62 -32.00
C LEU A 574 -12.56 7.34 -33.27
N ALA A 575 -12.27 8.07 -34.34
CA ALA A 575 -12.90 7.86 -35.64
C ALA A 575 -12.49 6.52 -36.27
N PRO A 576 -13.37 5.85 -37.05
CA PRO A 576 -13.02 4.62 -37.78
C PRO A 576 -12.10 4.90 -39.00
N ARG A 577 -11.70 6.14 -39.22
CA ARG A 577 -10.77 6.64 -40.25
C ARG A 577 -9.62 7.42 -39.61
N PRO A 578 -8.51 7.66 -40.32
CA PRO A 578 -7.47 8.57 -39.83
C PRO A 578 -8.05 9.96 -39.53
N ALA A 579 -7.78 10.48 -38.33
CA ALA A 579 -8.25 11.78 -37.87
C ALA A 579 -7.20 12.47 -36.99
N GLY A 580 -7.35 13.79 -36.82
CA GLY A 580 -6.56 14.59 -35.91
C GLY A 580 -7.22 14.69 -34.54
N TYR A 581 -6.45 14.60 -33.48
CA TYR A 581 -6.94 14.67 -32.11
C TYR A 581 -6.17 15.69 -31.29
N ARG A 582 -6.86 16.32 -30.34
CA ARG A 582 -6.25 17.14 -29.29
C ARG A 582 -6.82 16.74 -27.95
N LEU A 583 -5.94 16.36 -27.03
CA LEU A 583 -6.25 16.02 -25.65
C LEU A 583 -5.61 17.09 -24.76
N VAL A 584 -6.38 17.68 -23.86
CA VAL A 584 -5.90 18.68 -22.91
C VAL A 584 -6.21 18.22 -21.52
N TRP A 585 -5.22 18.30 -20.65
CA TRP A 585 -5.34 17.98 -19.25
C TRP A 585 -4.86 19.16 -18.41
N ASP A 586 -5.80 19.80 -17.73
CA ASP A 586 -5.57 20.90 -16.81
C ASP A 586 -5.60 20.37 -15.38
N PHE A 587 -4.54 20.61 -14.65
CA PHE A 587 -4.41 20.27 -13.24
C PHE A 587 -4.25 21.54 -12.41
N ALA A 588 -5.16 21.77 -11.46
CA ALA A 588 -5.18 22.99 -10.67
C ALA A 588 -4.12 23.06 -9.56
N GLY A 589 -3.42 21.93 -9.31
CA GLY A 589 -2.51 21.79 -8.16
C GLY A 589 -3.24 21.32 -6.90
N ARG A 590 -2.49 20.78 -5.94
CA ARG A 590 -3.02 20.33 -4.65
C ARG A 590 -2.07 20.72 -3.51
N GLY A 591 -2.59 21.51 -2.58
CA GLY A 591 -1.83 21.94 -1.40
C GLY A 591 -0.54 22.68 -1.76
N ASN A 592 0.49 22.54 -0.93
CA ASN A 592 1.79 23.16 -1.13
C ASN A 592 2.77 22.32 -1.96
N SER A 593 2.43 21.05 -2.23
CA SER A 593 3.33 20.09 -2.88
C SER A 593 3.19 20.03 -4.40
N GLN A 594 2.07 20.50 -4.95
CA GLN A 594 1.81 20.40 -6.39
C GLN A 594 1.31 21.72 -6.96
N SER A 595 2.09 22.27 -7.89
CA SER A 595 1.77 23.50 -8.60
C SER A 595 0.86 23.23 -9.80
N PRO A 596 0.03 24.22 -10.20
CA PRO A 596 -0.82 24.08 -11.37
C PRO A 596 -0.02 23.73 -12.61
N SER A 597 -0.58 22.86 -13.44
CA SER A 597 0.05 22.49 -14.71
C SER A 597 -1.01 22.22 -15.79
N ARG A 598 -0.59 22.37 -17.04
CA ARG A 598 -1.42 22.10 -18.20
C ARG A 598 -0.61 21.34 -19.23
N THR A 599 -1.16 20.25 -19.71
CA THR A 599 -0.58 19.47 -20.80
C THR A 599 -1.56 19.38 -21.96
N GLU A 600 -1.10 19.72 -23.14
CA GLU A 600 -1.87 19.62 -24.38
C GLU A 600 -1.13 18.74 -25.38
N TRP A 601 -1.77 17.67 -25.82
CA TRP A 601 -1.28 16.77 -26.87
C TRP A 601 -2.06 16.97 -28.14
N THR A 602 -1.37 17.04 -29.29
CA THR A 602 -2.00 16.87 -30.60
C THR A 602 -1.36 15.70 -31.34
N PHE A 603 -2.18 14.87 -31.94
CA PHE A 603 -1.71 13.68 -32.66
C PHE A 603 -2.69 13.25 -33.75
N ARG A 604 -2.21 12.40 -34.64
CA ARG A 604 -3.05 11.70 -35.62
C ARG A 604 -3.08 10.22 -35.29
N SER A 605 -4.24 9.59 -35.48
CA SER A 605 -4.39 8.14 -35.33
C SER A 605 -5.46 7.62 -36.28
N GLY A 606 -5.26 6.39 -36.76
CA GLY A 606 -6.18 5.68 -37.68
C GLY A 606 -6.20 4.19 -37.44
N PRO A 607 -7.19 3.45 -38.01
CA PRO A 607 -7.37 2.02 -37.79
C PRO A 607 -6.17 1.15 -38.23
N ARG A 608 -5.34 1.65 -39.14
CA ARG A 608 -4.16 0.92 -39.67
C ARG A 608 -2.91 1.06 -38.81
N ASP A 609 -2.96 1.87 -37.74
CA ASP A 609 -1.83 2.04 -36.81
C ASP A 609 -1.62 0.78 -35.93
N ALA A 610 -2.46 -0.24 -36.08
CA ALA A 610 -2.46 -1.51 -35.33
C ALA A 610 -1.32 -2.47 -35.67
N ALA A 611 -0.36 -2.10 -36.54
CA ALA A 611 0.63 -3.02 -37.08
C ALA A 611 1.83 -3.27 -36.15
N ALA A 612 2.07 -2.50 -35.09
CA ALA A 612 3.12 -2.73 -34.16
C ALA A 612 2.61 -3.62 -33.01
N ALA A 613 3.03 -4.88 -33.00
CA ALA A 613 2.75 -5.78 -31.88
C ALA A 613 3.29 -5.19 -30.58
N LEU A 614 2.46 -5.15 -29.54
CA LEU A 614 2.92 -4.77 -28.21
C LEU A 614 3.94 -5.78 -27.69
N PRO A 615 4.89 -5.36 -26.85
CA PRO A 615 5.74 -6.30 -26.13
C PRO A 615 4.92 -7.30 -25.32
N ARG A 616 5.42 -8.51 -25.11
CA ARG A 616 4.73 -9.54 -24.30
C ARG A 616 4.51 -9.14 -22.85
N THR A 617 5.21 -8.11 -22.40
CA THR A 617 5.08 -7.51 -21.05
C THR A 617 3.97 -6.49 -20.96
N VAL A 618 3.28 -6.18 -22.07
CA VAL A 618 2.22 -5.16 -22.13
C VAL A 618 0.96 -5.77 -22.70
N GLN A 619 -0.16 -5.58 -22.03
CA GLN A 619 -1.48 -5.95 -22.52
C GLN A 619 -2.33 -4.71 -22.85
N CYS A 620 -3.34 -4.91 -23.67
CA CYS A 620 -4.36 -3.90 -23.97
C CYS A 620 -5.33 -3.72 -22.79
N ALA A 621 -6.03 -2.60 -22.71
CA ALA A 621 -7.07 -2.37 -21.69
C ALA A 621 -8.15 -3.46 -21.71
N ASP A 622 -8.63 -3.84 -22.90
CA ASP A 622 -9.40 -5.06 -23.14
C ASP A 622 -8.42 -6.14 -23.61
N SER A 623 -8.07 -7.08 -22.74
CA SER A 623 -7.09 -8.14 -23.03
C SER A 623 -7.52 -9.12 -24.12
N THR A 624 -8.82 -9.12 -24.50
CA THR A 624 -9.37 -10.00 -25.56
C THR A 624 -9.20 -9.41 -26.97
N ARG A 625 -8.77 -8.15 -27.08
CA ARG A 625 -8.65 -7.42 -28.35
C ARG A 625 -7.25 -6.83 -28.53
N SER A 626 -6.74 -6.82 -29.74
CA SER A 626 -5.49 -6.15 -30.08
C SER A 626 -5.59 -4.62 -29.96
N CYS A 627 -4.49 -3.98 -29.65
CA CYS A 627 -4.37 -2.53 -29.65
C CYS A 627 -3.02 -2.05 -30.21
N SER A 628 -2.92 -0.76 -30.46
CA SER A 628 -1.70 -0.08 -30.89
C SER A 628 -1.46 1.19 -30.10
N PHE A 629 -0.18 1.57 -29.92
CA PHE A 629 0.19 2.78 -29.20
C PHE A 629 -0.40 4.05 -29.85
N LEU A 630 -0.95 4.95 -29.04
CA LEU A 630 -1.21 6.33 -29.43
C LEU A 630 0.09 7.14 -29.35
N PRO A 631 0.36 8.06 -30.32
CA PRO A 631 1.65 8.73 -30.39
C PRO A 631 1.72 9.97 -29.48
N LEU A 632 1.42 9.82 -28.20
CA LEU A 632 1.55 10.90 -27.21
C LEU A 632 3.03 11.18 -26.91
N LEU A 633 3.35 12.45 -26.69
CA LEU A 633 4.68 12.91 -26.27
C LEU A 633 4.67 13.34 -24.81
N PHE A 634 5.75 13.06 -24.10
CA PHE A 634 5.92 13.39 -22.68
C PHE A 634 7.19 14.18 -22.47
N VAL A 635 7.13 15.19 -21.60
CA VAL A 635 8.27 16.04 -21.23
C VAL A 635 8.80 15.58 -19.88
N HIS A 636 10.10 15.31 -19.81
CA HIS A 636 10.81 14.96 -18.59
C HIS A 636 11.89 16.02 -18.34
N TRP A 637 11.74 16.78 -17.29
CA TRP A 637 12.68 17.80 -16.91
C TRP A 637 13.98 17.19 -16.37
N ASN A 638 15.10 17.83 -16.67
CA ASN A 638 16.42 17.45 -16.14
C ASN A 638 17.14 18.73 -15.73
N LEU A 639 16.54 19.44 -14.80
CA LEU A 639 17.01 20.73 -14.33
C LEU A 639 18.12 20.55 -13.31
N SER A 640 19.16 21.41 -13.39
CA SER A 640 20.26 21.43 -12.43
C SER A 640 19.86 22.22 -11.18
N LEU A 641 18.93 21.67 -10.39
CA LEU A 641 18.47 22.24 -9.13
C LEU A 641 19.25 21.68 -7.95
N ASP A 642 19.28 22.41 -6.86
CA ASP A 642 19.74 21.88 -5.58
C ASP A 642 18.72 20.88 -4.97
N LEU A 643 19.06 20.25 -3.87
CA LEU A 643 18.20 19.28 -3.21
C LEU A 643 16.88 19.87 -2.69
N ASP A 644 16.79 21.20 -2.56
CA ASP A 644 15.58 21.93 -2.21
C ASP A 644 14.78 22.42 -3.41
N SER A 645 15.07 21.88 -4.60
CA SER A 645 14.44 22.27 -5.86
C SER A 645 14.57 23.76 -6.19
N ARG A 646 15.79 24.33 -5.97
CA ARG A 646 16.11 25.74 -6.22
C ARG A 646 17.18 25.90 -7.28
N ALA A 647 17.10 26.98 -8.04
CA ALA A 647 18.17 27.48 -8.93
C ALA A 647 18.73 28.80 -8.39
N LYS A 648 19.99 29.10 -8.70
CA LYS A 648 20.61 30.36 -8.29
C LYS A 648 20.03 31.53 -9.06
N ALA A 649 19.65 32.59 -8.36
CA ALA A 649 19.23 33.85 -8.96
C ALA A 649 20.42 34.59 -9.64
N GLY A 650 20.14 35.46 -10.58
CA GLY A 650 21.15 36.28 -11.30
C GLY A 650 22.15 35.47 -12.13
N GLN A 651 21.97 34.17 -12.32
CA GLN A 651 22.91 33.28 -12.99
C GLN A 651 22.38 32.71 -14.32
N PRO A 652 23.27 32.43 -15.29
CA PRO A 652 22.93 31.60 -16.43
C PRO A 652 22.42 30.22 -15.98
N PHE A 653 21.38 29.73 -16.65
CA PHE A 653 20.74 28.46 -16.36
C PHE A 653 20.31 27.74 -17.63
N ASP A 654 20.65 26.47 -17.76
CA ASP A 654 20.20 25.61 -18.86
C ASP A 654 18.87 24.94 -18.50
N VAL A 655 17.78 25.36 -19.16
CA VAL A 655 16.52 24.60 -19.07
C VAL A 655 16.66 23.32 -19.88
N ALA A 656 16.98 22.22 -19.20
CA ALA A 656 17.21 20.94 -19.81
C ALA A 656 16.00 20.01 -19.63
N PHE A 657 15.66 19.24 -20.67
CA PHE A 657 14.56 18.27 -20.65
C PHE A 657 14.74 17.23 -21.74
N ARG A 658 13.98 16.14 -21.62
CA ARG A 658 13.83 15.14 -22.68
C ARG A 658 12.38 15.04 -23.13
N VAL A 659 12.20 14.68 -24.39
CA VAL A 659 10.88 14.36 -24.95
C VAL A 659 10.87 12.88 -25.28
N SER A 660 9.93 12.16 -24.69
CA SER A 660 9.77 10.72 -24.93
C SER A 660 8.38 10.40 -25.47
N ARG A 661 8.18 9.15 -25.81
CA ARG A 661 6.87 8.52 -25.90
C ARG A 661 6.59 7.75 -24.62
N GLN A 662 5.41 7.16 -24.53
CA GLN A 662 5.10 6.24 -23.44
C GLN A 662 6.09 5.06 -23.41
N GLU A 663 6.21 4.44 -22.26
CA GLU A 663 7.04 3.27 -22.04
C GLU A 663 6.76 2.21 -23.10
N HIS A 664 7.79 1.48 -23.51
CA HIS A 664 7.80 0.45 -24.57
C HIS A 664 7.57 0.97 -26.01
N GLN A 665 7.29 2.23 -26.22
CA GLN A 665 7.21 2.81 -27.55
C GLN A 665 8.56 3.37 -27.98
N ALA A 666 8.88 3.27 -29.28
CA ALA A 666 10.11 3.83 -29.84
C ALA A 666 10.24 5.33 -29.57
N ARG A 667 11.46 5.79 -29.36
CA ARG A 667 11.76 7.22 -29.15
C ARG A 667 11.26 8.06 -30.34
N PRO A 668 10.71 9.28 -30.09
CA PRO A 668 10.32 10.16 -31.18
C PRO A 668 11.56 10.64 -31.95
N THR A 669 11.47 10.69 -33.27
CA THR A 669 12.53 11.20 -34.15
C THR A 669 12.22 12.64 -34.58
N GLY A 670 13.25 13.40 -34.96
CA GLY A 670 13.09 14.77 -35.49
C GLY A 670 12.44 15.75 -34.52
N VAL A 671 12.66 15.58 -33.21
CA VAL A 671 12.06 16.45 -32.19
C VAL A 671 12.66 17.85 -32.28
N ARG A 672 11.76 18.84 -32.34
CA ARG A 672 12.09 20.26 -32.20
C ARG A 672 11.27 20.82 -31.06
N ALA A 673 11.87 21.71 -30.26
CA ALA A 673 11.16 22.31 -29.12
C ALA A 673 11.56 23.75 -28.88
N THR A 674 10.66 24.49 -28.26
CA THR A 674 10.91 25.85 -27.73
C THR A 674 10.55 25.88 -26.25
N VAL A 675 11.23 26.76 -25.51
CA VAL A 675 11.01 27.02 -24.08
C VAL A 675 10.66 28.46 -23.86
N GLU A 676 9.67 28.70 -23.03
CA GLU A 676 9.29 30.01 -22.51
C GLU A 676 9.35 29.99 -21.00
N VAL A 677 9.73 31.09 -20.38
CA VAL A 677 9.89 31.24 -18.94
C VAL A 677 9.03 32.39 -18.44
N SER A 678 8.44 32.22 -17.27
CA SER A 678 7.68 33.27 -16.58
C SER A 678 8.16 33.38 -15.14
N TYR A 679 8.18 34.61 -14.62
CA TYR A 679 8.55 34.91 -13.22
C TYR A 679 7.38 35.57 -12.46
N ASP A 680 6.17 35.54 -13.02
CA ASP A 680 4.94 36.12 -12.47
C ASP A 680 3.74 35.16 -12.51
N ASP A 681 4.01 33.87 -12.24
CA ASP A 681 3.01 32.79 -12.21
C ASP A 681 2.29 32.62 -13.58
N GLY A 682 3.00 32.81 -14.68
CA GLY A 682 2.46 32.57 -16.02
C GLY A 682 1.60 33.72 -16.58
N ARG A 683 1.57 34.90 -15.95
CA ARG A 683 0.87 36.07 -16.47
C ARG A 683 1.56 36.63 -17.69
N THR A 684 2.88 36.70 -17.67
CA THR A 684 3.71 37.05 -18.81
C THR A 684 4.75 35.98 -19.08
N TRP A 685 5.11 35.79 -20.34
CA TRP A 685 6.06 34.78 -20.80
C TRP A 685 7.17 35.43 -21.61
N SER A 686 8.39 34.93 -21.48
CA SER A 686 9.50 35.33 -22.32
C SER A 686 9.23 35.00 -23.81
N ALA A 687 9.97 35.61 -24.73
CA ALA A 687 9.99 35.12 -26.10
C ALA A 687 10.44 33.67 -26.17
N PRO A 688 9.83 32.84 -27.06
CA PRO A 688 10.20 31.42 -27.19
C PRO A 688 11.67 31.28 -27.59
N LYS A 689 12.40 30.46 -26.84
CA LYS A 689 13.79 30.08 -27.13
C LYS A 689 13.86 28.67 -27.71
N THR A 690 14.48 28.54 -28.88
CA THR A 690 14.69 27.21 -29.48
C THR A 690 15.64 26.38 -28.64
N ALA A 691 15.23 25.17 -28.31
CA ALA A 691 16.06 24.21 -27.60
C ALA A 691 17.01 23.46 -28.56
N THR A 692 18.25 23.31 -28.14
CA THR A 692 19.29 22.62 -28.91
C THR A 692 19.41 21.18 -28.42
N ALA A 693 19.41 20.21 -29.34
CA ALA A 693 19.57 18.80 -29.01
C ALA A 693 21.05 18.45 -28.74
N ARG A 694 21.31 17.79 -27.61
CA ARG A 694 22.59 17.19 -27.25
C ARG A 694 22.67 15.75 -27.79
N ARG A 695 23.88 15.19 -27.83
CA ARG A 695 24.12 13.80 -28.35
C ARG A 695 23.38 12.72 -27.59
N ASP A 696 23.12 12.93 -26.29
CA ASP A 696 22.37 12.00 -25.43
C ASP A 696 20.83 12.10 -25.57
N GLY A 697 20.36 12.98 -26.46
CA GLY A 697 18.94 13.25 -26.69
C GLY A 697 18.31 14.26 -25.74
N THR A 698 19.08 14.87 -24.83
CA THR A 698 18.64 15.98 -24.00
C THR A 698 18.50 17.24 -24.85
N LEU A 699 17.42 17.98 -24.67
CA LEU A 699 17.17 19.27 -25.26
C LEU A 699 17.50 20.36 -24.23
N THR A 700 18.19 21.44 -24.63
CA THR A 700 18.58 22.52 -23.73
C THR A 700 18.28 23.89 -24.33
N ALA A 701 17.74 24.77 -23.50
CA ALA A 701 17.55 26.17 -23.83
C ALA A 701 18.22 27.04 -22.76
N PRO A 702 19.25 27.86 -23.11
CA PRO A 702 19.93 28.71 -22.14
C PRO A 702 19.07 29.93 -21.81
N ILE A 703 18.95 30.24 -20.52
CA ILE A 703 18.31 31.42 -19.98
C ILE A 703 19.23 32.11 -18.97
N THR A 704 18.89 33.32 -18.54
CA THR A 704 19.50 33.95 -17.37
C THR A 704 18.37 34.31 -16.42
N HIS A 705 18.50 33.88 -15.18
CA HIS A 705 17.54 34.23 -14.14
C HIS A 705 17.70 35.71 -13.74
N PRO A 706 16.61 36.39 -13.37
CA PRO A 706 16.72 37.70 -12.73
C PRO A 706 17.38 37.58 -11.35
N GLU A 707 17.81 38.68 -10.79
CA GLU A 707 18.18 38.77 -9.38
C GLU A 707 16.99 38.36 -8.51
N TYR A 708 17.29 37.80 -7.33
CA TYR A 708 16.25 37.39 -6.40
C TYR A 708 15.40 38.60 -5.96
N SER A 709 14.09 38.44 -6.06
CA SER A 709 13.12 39.37 -5.49
C SER A 709 11.85 38.59 -5.10
N GLU A 710 11.11 39.06 -4.10
CA GLU A 710 9.87 38.40 -3.70
C GLU A 710 8.86 38.15 -4.85
N PRO A 711 8.63 39.12 -5.78
CA PRO A 711 7.78 38.85 -6.95
C PRO A 711 8.35 37.83 -7.93
N ALA A 712 9.67 37.68 -8.01
CA ALA A 712 10.36 36.82 -8.98
C ALA A 712 11.02 35.60 -8.31
N ARG A 713 10.53 35.19 -7.16
CA ARG A 713 11.07 34.00 -6.44
C ARG A 713 10.69 32.66 -7.06
N TRP A 714 9.66 32.62 -7.89
CA TRP A 714 9.20 31.42 -8.57
C TRP A 714 9.45 31.52 -10.09
N VAL A 715 9.81 30.37 -10.65
CA VAL A 715 10.00 30.18 -12.08
C VAL A 715 8.92 29.25 -12.61
N SER A 716 8.18 29.71 -13.63
CA SER A 716 7.24 28.87 -14.38
C SER A 716 7.82 28.56 -15.75
N LEU A 717 7.59 27.35 -16.24
CA LEU A 717 8.12 26.86 -17.52
C LEU A 717 6.99 26.44 -18.47
N ARG A 718 7.19 26.76 -19.77
CA ARG A 718 6.38 26.21 -20.87
C ARG A 718 7.29 25.65 -21.95
N VAL A 719 7.02 24.39 -22.33
CA VAL A 719 7.68 23.73 -23.46
C VAL A 719 6.66 23.45 -24.55
N ASN A 720 6.98 23.81 -25.79
CA ASN A 720 6.28 23.38 -26.99
C ASN A 720 7.21 22.43 -27.74
N ALA A 721 6.85 21.16 -27.88
CA ALA A 721 7.64 20.17 -28.60
C ALA A 721 6.83 19.52 -29.73
N ARG A 722 7.51 19.26 -30.86
CA ARG A 722 6.95 18.58 -32.02
C ARG A 722 7.89 17.49 -32.50
N ALA A 723 7.38 16.29 -32.75
CA ALA A 723 8.10 15.18 -33.37
C ALA A 723 7.96 15.19 -34.90
N GLY A 724 8.81 14.42 -35.58
CA GLY A 724 8.84 14.32 -37.04
C GLY A 724 7.57 13.75 -37.67
N ASP A 725 6.79 12.94 -36.93
CA ASP A 725 5.46 12.42 -37.35
C ASP A 725 4.33 13.47 -37.20
N GLY A 726 4.63 14.67 -36.72
CA GLY A 726 3.69 15.73 -36.51
C GLY A 726 2.99 15.75 -35.16
N SER A 727 3.21 14.77 -34.29
CA SER A 727 2.71 14.80 -32.91
C SER A 727 3.32 15.95 -32.13
N THR A 728 2.53 16.60 -31.26
CA THR A 728 3.01 17.71 -30.42
C THR A 728 2.64 17.50 -28.96
N VAL A 729 3.40 18.17 -28.10
CA VAL A 729 3.05 18.38 -26.70
C VAL A 729 3.37 19.82 -26.31
N THR A 730 2.43 20.46 -25.63
CA THR A 730 2.66 21.70 -24.89
C THR A 730 2.52 21.40 -23.41
N GLN A 731 3.63 21.52 -22.66
CA GLN A 731 3.64 21.34 -21.22
C GLN A 731 3.89 22.65 -20.53
N THR A 732 2.97 23.07 -19.67
CA THR A 732 3.10 24.27 -18.83
C THR A 732 3.12 23.83 -17.37
N ASN A 733 4.12 24.29 -16.62
CA ASN A 733 4.25 24.11 -15.18
C ASN A 733 4.35 25.49 -14.52
N ILE A 734 3.35 25.87 -13.74
CA ILE A 734 3.39 27.09 -12.94
C ILE A 734 4.18 26.81 -11.67
N ARG A 735 5.07 27.73 -11.27
CA ARG A 735 5.96 27.55 -10.11
C ARG A 735 6.74 26.22 -10.15
N ALA A 736 7.40 25.98 -11.27
CA ALA A 736 8.16 24.77 -11.53
C ALA A 736 9.31 24.54 -10.52
N TYR A 737 9.99 25.63 -10.10
CA TYR A 737 11.03 25.65 -9.08
C TYR A 737 11.23 27.07 -8.52
N ARG A 738 12.03 27.19 -7.46
CA ARG A 738 12.34 28.48 -6.80
C ARG A 738 13.70 29.00 -7.20
N LEU A 739 13.86 30.32 -7.08
CA LEU A 739 15.18 30.95 -7.07
C LEU A 739 15.70 31.04 -5.63
N ALA A 740 16.98 30.70 -5.44
CA ALA A 740 17.72 30.96 -4.22
C ALA A 740 18.36 32.35 -4.34
N GLY A 741 18.21 33.17 -3.27
CA GLY A 741 18.82 34.48 -3.15
C GLY A 741 20.31 34.39 -2.86
#